data_1c132edbab383f02a44981c686fcac39
#
_entry.id   1c132edbab383f02a44981c686fcac39
#
_cell.length_a   1.000
_cell.length_b   1.000
_cell.length_c   1.000
_cell.angle_alpha   90.00
_cell.angle_beta   90.00
_cell.angle_gamma   90.00
#
_symmetry.space_group_name_H-M   'P 1'
#
loop_
_entity.id
_entity.type
_entity.pdbx_description
1 polymer ?
#
loop_
_entity_poly.entity_id
_entity_poly.type
_entity_poly.pdbx_seq_one_letter_code
_entity_poly.pdbx_strand_id
1 'polypeptide(L)'
;MAATMSEGGVDDFQSGYADTEHNVFEDYVNAAEGDASGKDQNIYARFLKDAHTRLYPGCKYSWLSFLVHLYHLKCLHGWSQESFTALMGLLSASLPPEANLPKTYYQAKKIISELGLDYVKIHACPKDCILFRGDFAKNDFCHVCQSSRWKVDEKASKGKRKEKRRPAKVLRYFPLIPRIQRLFSTTITSDDMRWHEEGRVRDGKLRHPADGEAWKDFDDRHDFANDARNVRLGLASDGFNPFGNKNLKHSTWPVMLVPYNLPPWICMKQTSLMLSMIIPGPNSPSNDVDVYLEPLIDELLELWKGVETFDASSEKKFPLRAALLWTINDFPALAYLYGWSTGGTYACPSCGPATKSFHLKKGNKMCYMGHRRWLPQHHQYRRQRKLFDGTVETGLAPETMSGTTVLGMLEGKEFVLGKKVPTTKQSNKDVEVESVKKRKRSSGEKKNQTKGSSGKEKKPEDWLKKRSIFFKLPYWEHNKLRHNLDVMHLEKNVCENFIGTLLDILGKTKDGLNARLDLVQLGDRENLHPIVDSEGKQSIPDAPFTMTRAQKEILCPVIQNLQTPDGYASNISRCVNMKDCTLNGLKSHDDHVLLQDILPVALRSCYPSKEVMKIVVQLANFFKMLCSKVVDLSELDKLQESIVMTLCDMERIFVPSFFTVSVHLMVHLVEEVKLGGPV
;
A
#
# COMPACT_ATOMS: atom_id res chain seq x y z
N MET A 1 -4.75 -1.68 -3.45
CA MET A 1 -5.81 -1.46 -2.42
C MET A 1 -6.45 -0.05 -2.45
N ALA A 2 -5.72 1.03 -2.66
CA ALA A 2 -6.35 2.37 -2.76
C ALA A 2 -7.20 2.59 -4.03
N ALA A 3 -7.00 1.81 -5.09
CA ALA A 3 -7.69 1.97 -6.37
C ALA A 3 -9.05 1.24 -6.47
N THR A 4 -9.34 0.29 -5.59
CA THR A 4 -10.59 -0.48 -5.59
C THR A 4 -11.71 0.16 -4.76
N MET A 5 -11.50 1.35 -4.23
CA MET A 5 -12.52 2.07 -3.45
C MET A 5 -13.52 2.88 -4.27
N SER A 6 -13.53 2.78 -5.60
CA SER A 6 -14.53 3.41 -6.45
C SER A 6 -15.24 2.39 -7.33
N GLU A 7 -16.53 2.24 -7.09
CA GLU A 7 -17.52 1.59 -7.98
C GLU A 7 -17.49 0.04 -8.04
N GLY A 8 -17.89 -0.61 -6.96
CA GLY A 8 -18.43 -1.97 -6.95
C GLY A 8 -19.95 -1.90 -6.80
N GLY A 9 -20.67 -2.54 -7.73
CA GLY A 9 -22.10 -2.43 -8.00
C GLY A 9 -23.05 -2.49 -6.80
N VAL A 10 -24.07 -1.71 -6.92
CA VAL A 10 -25.19 -1.51 -5.96
C VAL A 10 -26.19 -2.68 -6.00
N ASP A 11 -26.08 -3.61 -6.96
CA ASP A 11 -27.16 -4.55 -7.26
C ASP A 11 -27.19 -5.87 -6.46
N ASP A 12 -26.12 -6.22 -5.73
CA ASP A 12 -26.09 -7.47 -4.94
C ASP A 12 -26.55 -7.32 -3.48
N PHE A 13 -27.07 -6.15 -3.11
CA PHE A 13 -27.38 -5.83 -1.71
C PHE A 13 -28.82 -6.14 -1.27
N GLN A 14 -29.69 -6.64 -2.16
CA GLN A 14 -31.13 -6.68 -1.85
C GLN A 14 -31.72 -8.00 -1.38
N SER A 15 -31.05 -9.15 -1.39
CA SER A 15 -31.75 -10.41 -1.10
C SER A 15 -31.31 -11.24 0.11
N GLY A 16 -30.24 -10.87 0.83
CA GLY A 16 -29.68 -11.70 1.91
C GLY A 16 -29.68 -11.09 3.33
N TYR A 17 -30.00 -9.80 3.48
CA TYR A 17 -29.76 -9.10 4.75
C TYR A 17 -30.89 -9.13 5.77
N ALA A 18 -32.12 -9.38 5.38
CA ALA A 18 -33.27 -9.24 6.27
C ALA A 18 -33.44 -10.35 7.31
N ASP A 19 -33.03 -11.59 7.00
CA ASP A 19 -33.25 -12.72 7.89
C ASP A 19 -32.02 -13.05 8.77
N THR A 20 -30.81 -12.66 8.37
CA THR A 20 -29.58 -12.90 9.14
C THR A 20 -29.34 -11.86 10.26
N GLU A 21 -29.87 -10.64 10.12
CA GLU A 21 -29.67 -9.58 11.14
C GLU A 21 -30.35 -9.86 12.48
N HIS A 22 -31.42 -10.64 12.51
CA HIS A 22 -32.15 -10.90 13.77
C HIS A 22 -31.34 -11.82 14.70
N ASN A 23 -30.69 -12.83 14.18
CA ASN A 23 -29.87 -13.76 14.97
C ASN A 23 -28.54 -13.17 15.42
N VAL A 24 -27.87 -12.39 14.56
CA VAL A 24 -26.58 -11.75 14.88
C VAL A 24 -26.68 -10.77 16.03
N PHE A 25 -27.83 -10.14 16.19
CA PHE A 25 -28.02 -9.13 17.24
C PHE A 25 -28.42 -9.75 18.58
N GLU A 26 -29.18 -10.83 18.59
CA GLU A 26 -29.51 -11.58 19.82
C GLU A 26 -28.26 -12.22 20.44
N ASP A 27 -27.35 -12.76 19.64
CA ASP A 27 -26.08 -13.31 20.11
C ASP A 27 -25.17 -12.24 20.75
N TYR A 28 -25.17 -11.02 20.19
CA TYR A 28 -24.42 -9.89 20.75
C TYR A 28 -24.97 -9.46 22.11
N VAL A 29 -26.26 -9.60 22.32
CA VAL A 29 -26.97 -9.31 23.54
C VAL A 29 -26.55 -10.25 24.68
N ASN A 30 -26.58 -11.55 24.40
CA ASN A 30 -26.24 -12.58 25.37
C ASN A 30 -24.77 -12.54 25.80
N ALA A 31 -23.88 -12.17 24.86
CA ALA A 31 -22.44 -12.00 25.13
C ALA A 31 -22.12 -10.80 26.06
N ALA A 32 -22.95 -9.77 26.04
CA ALA A 32 -22.73 -8.53 26.79
C ALA A 32 -23.16 -8.58 28.25
N GLU A 33 -23.99 -9.53 28.65
CA GLU A 33 -24.49 -9.65 30.05
C GLU A 33 -23.41 -10.10 31.04
N GLY A 34 -22.23 -10.52 30.58
CA GLY A 34 -21.22 -11.19 31.40
C GLY A 34 -20.19 -10.29 32.11
N ASP A 35 -19.88 -9.06 31.65
CA ASP A 35 -18.67 -8.38 32.14
C ASP A 35 -18.62 -6.84 32.00
N ALA A 36 -19.60 -6.08 32.51
CA ALA A 36 -19.54 -4.62 32.45
C ALA A 36 -19.59 -3.95 33.82
N SER A 37 -18.67 -3.02 34.08
CA SER A 37 -18.71 -2.14 35.25
C SER A 37 -19.92 -1.18 35.19
N GLY A 38 -20.51 -0.82 36.31
CA GLY A 38 -21.87 -0.25 36.47
C GLY A 38 -22.28 0.96 35.61
N LYS A 39 -21.37 1.69 34.94
CA LYS A 39 -21.71 2.73 33.94
C LYS A 39 -21.95 2.15 32.55
N ASP A 40 -21.21 1.14 32.19
CA ASP A 40 -21.30 0.48 30.89
C ASP A 40 -22.57 -0.41 30.84
N GLN A 41 -22.98 -1.01 31.93
CA GLN A 41 -24.24 -1.78 32.03
C GLN A 41 -25.49 -0.96 31.68
N ASN A 42 -25.57 0.30 32.07
CA ASN A 42 -26.71 1.17 31.73
C ASN A 42 -26.73 1.55 30.22
N ILE A 43 -25.58 1.68 29.59
CA ILE A 43 -25.47 1.98 28.17
C ILE A 43 -25.85 0.74 27.34
N TYR A 44 -25.35 -0.42 27.74
CA TYR A 44 -25.68 -1.71 27.11
C TYR A 44 -27.16 -2.04 27.24
N ALA A 45 -27.74 -1.96 28.41
CA ALA A 45 -29.17 -2.22 28.63
C ALA A 45 -30.07 -1.32 27.76
N ARG A 46 -29.65 -0.06 27.52
CA ARG A 46 -30.35 0.86 26.63
C ARG A 46 -30.24 0.41 25.18
N PHE A 47 -29.04 0.05 24.72
CA PHE A 47 -28.85 -0.43 23.35
C PHE A 47 -29.56 -1.74 23.06
N LEU A 48 -29.60 -2.65 24.04
CA LEU A 48 -30.38 -3.87 23.95
C LEU A 48 -31.86 -3.57 23.75
N LYS A 49 -32.41 -2.67 24.57
CA LYS A 49 -33.79 -2.21 24.41
C LYS A 49 -34.03 -1.59 23.06
N ASP A 50 -33.16 -0.68 22.60
CA ASP A 50 -33.30 0.03 21.33
C ASP A 50 -33.17 -0.91 20.12
N ALA A 51 -32.41 -1.99 20.27
CA ALA A 51 -32.21 -3.03 19.26
C ALA A 51 -33.42 -3.98 19.14
N HIS A 52 -34.07 -4.31 20.25
CA HIS A 52 -35.27 -5.16 20.23
C HIS A 52 -36.56 -4.33 19.99
N THR A 53 -36.53 -3.04 20.28
CA THR A 53 -37.67 -2.17 20.04
C THR A 53 -37.84 -1.90 18.57
N ARG A 54 -38.96 -2.32 17.98
CA ARG A 54 -39.30 -1.98 16.58
C ARG A 54 -39.42 -0.46 16.42
N LEU A 55 -39.05 0.05 15.26
CA LEU A 55 -39.13 1.49 14.95
C LEU A 55 -40.56 2.04 15.17
N TYR A 56 -41.55 1.26 14.78
CA TYR A 56 -43.00 1.40 15.10
C TYR A 56 -43.65 0.04 14.94
N PRO A 57 -44.86 -0.19 15.47
CA PRO A 57 -45.58 -1.46 15.32
C PRO A 57 -45.70 -1.88 13.89
N GLY A 58 -45.27 -3.10 13.53
CA GLY A 58 -45.28 -3.63 12.18
C GLY A 58 -44.08 -3.27 11.30
N CYS A 59 -43.15 -2.42 11.76
CA CYS A 59 -41.94 -2.13 11.02
C CYS A 59 -40.96 -3.35 11.03
N LYS A 60 -40.30 -3.60 9.90
CA LYS A 60 -39.26 -4.65 9.79
C LYS A 60 -37.98 -4.27 10.54
N TYR A 61 -37.67 -3.00 10.65
CA TYR A 61 -36.44 -2.51 11.31
C TYR A 61 -36.69 -2.27 12.80
N SER A 62 -35.65 -2.59 13.60
CA SER A 62 -35.57 -2.05 14.95
C SER A 62 -35.17 -0.57 14.90
N TRP A 63 -35.41 0.15 15.99
CA TRP A 63 -35.07 1.57 16.07
C TRP A 63 -33.57 1.80 15.82
N LEU A 64 -32.72 0.98 16.44
CA LEU A 64 -31.27 1.09 16.31
C LEU A 64 -30.78 0.70 14.92
N SER A 65 -31.29 -0.41 14.35
CA SER A 65 -30.88 -0.85 13.02
C SER A 65 -31.26 0.17 11.93
N PHE A 66 -32.43 0.79 12.04
CA PHE A 66 -32.84 1.84 11.12
C PHE A 66 -31.91 3.07 11.20
N LEU A 67 -31.57 3.50 12.42
CA LEU A 67 -30.67 4.66 12.61
C LEU A 67 -29.26 4.38 12.07
N VAL A 68 -28.74 3.18 12.30
CA VAL A 68 -27.41 2.74 11.81
C VAL A 68 -27.40 2.71 10.29
N HIS A 69 -28.41 2.11 9.65
CA HIS A 69 -28.54 2.09 8.18
C HIS A 69 -28.62 3.49 7.58
N LEU A 70 -29.42 4.35 8.15
CA LEU A 70 -29.58 5.72 7.66
C LEU A 70 -28.27 6.51 7.79
N TYR A 71 -27.56 6.33 8.90
CA TYR A 71 -26.24 6.94 9.10
C TYR A 71 -25.19 6.36 8.14
N HIS A 72 -25.25 5.07 7.85
CA HIS A 72 -24.40 4.42 6.87
C HIS A 72 -24.63 5.01 5.47
N LEU A 73 -25.87 5.13 5.02
CA LEU A 73 -26.22 5.76 3.73
C LEU A 73 -25.69 7.20 3.65
N LYS A 74 -25.80 7.97 4.72
CA LYS A 74 -25.19 9.31 4.79
C LYS A 74 -23.69 9.27 4.54
N CYS A 75 -22.98 8.34 5.14
CA CYS A 75 -21.53 8.22 5.00
C CYS A 75 -21.13 7.73 3.60
N LEU A 76 -21.84 6.72 3.10
CA LEU A 76 -21.60 6.11 1.81
C LEU A 76 -21.80 7.11 0.65
N HIS A 77 -22.86 7.90 0.69
CA HIS A 77 -23.21 8.85 -0.37
C HIS A 77 -22.74 10.29 -0.09
N GLY A 78 -21.94 10.50 0.96
CA GLY A 78 -21.33 11.80 1.25
C GLY A 78 -22.33 12.92 1.59
N TRP A 79 -23.53 12.59 2.14
CA TRP A 79 -24.53 13.60 2.49
C TRP A 79 -23.97 14.59 3.50
N SER A 80 -24.31 15.87 3.34
CA SER A 80 -23.93 16.89 4.29
C SER A 80 -24.60 16.68 5.66
N GLN A 81 -24.08 17.32 6.70
CA GLN A 81 -24.73 17.29 8.02
C GLN A 81 -26.09 17.94 8.01
N GLU A 82 -26.25 18.98 7.19
CA GLU A 82 -27.49 19.71 7.00
C GLU A 82 -28.53 18.88 6.24
N SER A 83 -28.10 18.22 5.13
CA SER A 83 -28.97 17.29 4.37
C SER A 83 -29.49 16.16 5.25
N PHE A 84 -28.61 15.55 6.07
CA PHE A 84 -29.01 14.49 6.99
C PHE A 84 -29.99 15.01 8.07
N THR A 85 -29.74 16.20 8.61
CA THR A 85 -30.64 16.81 9.60
C THR A 85 -32.01 17.14 9.00
N ALA A 86 -32.05 17.66 7.78
CA ALA A 86 -33.29 17.91 7.06
C ALA A 86 -34.06 16.62 6.80
N LEU A 87 -33.39 15.54 6.38
CA LEU A 87 -34.02 14.23 6.19
C LEU A 87 -34.56 13.67 7.51
N MET A 88 -33.81 13.79 8.63
CA MET A 88 -34.31 13.38 9.95
C MET A 88 -35.59 14.14 10.33
N GLY A 89 -35.66 15.43 10.02
CA GLY A 89 -36.88 16.24 10.23
C GLY A 89 -38.06 15.74 9.40
N LEU A 90 -37.83 15.43 8.11
CA LEU A 90 -38.85 14.89 7.21
C LEU A 90 -39.36 13.52 7.70
N LEU A 91 -38.45 12.62 8.05
CA LEU A 91 -38.79 11.28 8.55
C LEU A 91 -39.57 11.36 9.88
N SER A 92 -39.14 12.25 10.80
CA SER A 92 -39.88 12.47 12.06
C SER A 92 -41.26 13.03 11.88
N ALA A 93 -41.53 13.77 10.79
CA ALA A 93 -42.85 14.28 10.46
C ALA A 93 -43.74 13.27 9.71
N SER A 94 -43.10 12.30 9.01
CA SER A 94 -43.79 11.33 8.15
C SER A 94 -44.04 9.98 8.82
N LEU A 95 -43.25 9.61 9.79
CA LEU A 95 -43.36 8.35 10.53
C LEU A 95 -44.28 8.50 11.75
N PRO A 96 -44.84 7.38 12.24
CA PRO A 96 -45.63 7.41 13.50
C PRO A 96 -44.84 7.98 14.65
N PRO A 97 -45.47 8.66 15.65
CA PRO A 97 -44.79 9.28 16.78
C PRO A 97 -43.92 8.31 17.61
N GLU A 98 -44.25 7.03 17.62
CA GLU A 98 -43.56 5.96 18.29
C GLU A 98 -42.13 5.76 17.74
N ALA A 99 -41.89 6.15 16.48
CA ALA A 99 -40.56 6.03 15.88
C ALA A 99 -39.49 6.87 16.61
N ASN A 100 -39.87 7.97 17.25
CA ASN A 100 -39.04 8.83 18.10
C ASN A 100 -37.57 8.99 17.63
N LEU A 101 -37.37 9.33 16.36
CA LEU A 101 -36.04 9.45 15.76
C LEU A 101 -35.25 10.67 16.29
N PRO A 102 -33.92 10.63 16.30
CA PRO A 102 -33.08 11.79 16.60
C PRO A 102 -33.38 12.94 15.62
N LYS A 103 -33.55 14.15 16.13
CA LYS A 103 -33.91 15.31 15.33
C LYS A 103 -32.75 15.90 14.51
N THR A 104 -31.52 15.61 14.89
CA THR A 104 -30.35 16.22 14.26
C THR A 104 -29.23 15.20 14.04
N TYR A 105 -28.34 15.50 13.09
CA TYR A 105 -27.11 14.75 12.88
C TYR A 105 -26.28 14.56 14.15
N TYR A 106 -26.18 15.58 14.99
CA TYR A 106 -25.38 15.50 16.22
C TYR A 106 -25.96 14.51 17.24
N GLN A 107 -27.28 14.43 17.35
CA GLN A 107 -27.95 13.46 18.21
C GLN A 107 -27.74 12.03 17.68
N ALA A 108 -27.95 11.82 16.38
CA ALA A 108 -27.70 10.55 15.73
C ALA A 108 -26.24 10.10 15.89
N LYS A 109 -25.31 11.00 15.62
CA LYS A 109 -23.86 10.74 15.77
C LYS A 109 -23.50 10.37 17.22
N LYS A 110 -24.09 11.02 18.21
CA LYS A 110 -23.85 10.71 19.62
C LYS A 110 -24.25 9.27 19.93
N ILE A 111 -25.44 8.85 19.50
CA ILE A 111 -25.94 7.47 19.68
C ILE A 111 -25.02 6.46 18.99
N ILE A 112 -24.66 6.70 17.73
CA ILE A 112 -23.74 5.83 16.97
C ILE A 112 -22.36 5.73 17.64
N SER A 113 -21.81 6.82 18.17
CA SER A 113 -20.53 6.79 18.87
C SER A 113 -20.55 6.03 20.19
N GLU A 114 -21.70 5.96 20.85
CA GLU A 114 -21.89 5.18 22.07
C GLU A 114 -21.91 3.66 21.81
N LEU A 115 -22.07 3.20 20.53
CA LEU A 115 -21.95 1.79 20.14
C LEU A 115 -20.51 1.22 20.26
N GLY A 116 -19.57 1.96 20.81
CA GLY A 116 -18.28 1.46 21.24
C GLY A 116 -17.21 1.30 20.15
N LEU A 117 -17.47 1.74 18.89
CA LEU A 117 -16.49 1.69 17.79
C LEU A 117 -15.80 3.03 17.55
N ASP A 118 -15.70 3.87 18.59
CA ASP A 118 -15.05 5.19 18.47
C ASP A 118 -13.52 5.05 18.38
N TYR A 119 -12.86 6.17 18.14
CA TYR A 119 -11.40 6.27 18.04
C TYR A 119 -10.83 7.12 19.15
N VAL A 120 -9.62 6.79 19.59
CA VAL A 120 -8.87 7.56 20.56
C VAL A 120 -8.08 8.66 19.84
N LYS A 121 -8.19 9.90 20.34
CA LYS A 121 -7.39 11.03 19.87
C LYS A 121 -6.08 11.10 20.65
N ILE A 122 -4.97 10.79 19.99
CA ILE A 122 -3.63 10.89 20.58
C ILE A 122 -2.94 12.10 19.96
N HIS A 123 -2.50 13.04 20.79
CA HIS A 123 -1.75 14.19 20.27
C HIS A 123 -0.35 13.74 19.82
N ALA A 124 0.13 14.31 18.71
CA ALA A 124 1.44 14.02 18.17
C ALA A 124 2.30 15.30 18.07
N CYS A 125 3.60 15.14 18.13
CA CYS A 125 4.54 16.21 17.86
C CYS A 125 4.37 16.74 16.42
N PRO A 126 4.38 18.06 16.18
CA PRO A 126 4.28 18.61 14.84
C PRO A 126 5.39 18.15 13.88
N LYS A 127 6.54 17.73 14.44
CA LYS A 127 7.71 17.22 13.70
C LYS A 127 7.82 15.68 13.73
N ASP A 128 6.76 15.00 14.10
CA ASP A 128 6.66 13.52 14.10
C ASP A 128 7.64 12.78 15.04
N CYS A 129 8.13 13.45 16.11
CA CYS A 129 9.13 12.85 16.98
C CYS A 129 8.54 11.89 18.03
N ILE A 130 7.36 12.20 18.58
CA ILE A 130 6.70 11.45 19.65
C ILE A 130 5.18 11.53 19.56
N LEU A 131 4.50 10.59 20.17
CA LEU A 131 3.11 10.72 20.61
C LEU A 131 3.06 11.20 22.07
N PHE A 132 2.15 12.11 22.38
CA PHE A 132 1.89 12.55 23.77
C PHE A 132 0.97 11.54 24.48
N ARG A 133 1.55 10.37 24.86
CA ARG A 133 0.89 9.25 25.54
C ARG A 133 1.80 8.66 26.62
N GLY A 134 1.26 7.78 27.48
CA GLY A 134 2.03 7.19 28.59
C GLY A 134 2.70 8.27 29.44
N ASP A 135 4.00 8.16 29.65
CA ASP A 135 4.80 9.11 30.45
C ASP A 135 4.78 10.54 29.90
N PHE A 136 4.56 10.70 28.59
CA PHE A 136 4.52 12.01 27.93
C PHE A 136 3.12 12.59 27.79
N ALA A 137 2.08 11.93 28.33
CA ALA A 137 0.68 12.33 28.16
C ALA A 137 0.38 13.75 28.68
N LYS A 138 1.08 14.20 29.71
CA LYS A 138 0.89 15.52 30.34
C LYS A 138 1.83 16.61 29.80
N ASN A 139 2.78 16.29 28.94
CA ASN A 139 3.78 17.24 28.46
C ASN A 139 3.17 18.24 27.45
N ASP A 140 3.51 19.50 27.59
CA ASP A 140 3.15 20.58 26.66
C ASP A 140 4.16 20.73 25.51
N PHE A 141 5.37 20.20 25.66
CA PHE A 141 6.45 20.27 24.69
C PHE A 141 7.03 18.89 24.38
N CYS A 142 7.48 18.72 23.14
CA CYS A 142 8.20 17.53 22.73
C CYS A 142 9.61 17.51 23.34
N HIS A 143 9.97 16.43 24.04
CA HIS A 143 11.31 16.34 24.67
C HIS A 143 12.44 16.19 23.64
N VAL A 144 12.14 15.71 22.41
CA VAL A 144 13.14 15.51 21.34
C VAL A 144 13.47 16.84 20.62
N CYS A 145 12.43 17.61 20.23
CA CYS A 145 12.60 18.77 19.35
C CYS A 145 12.11 20.09 19.96
N GLN A 146 11.64 20.08 21.21
CA GLN A 146 11.13 21.23 21.96
C GLN A 146 9.94 21.96 21.30
N SER A 147 9.32 21.36 20.28
CA SER A 147 8.13 21.95 19.65
C SER A 147 6.93 21.85 20.58
N SER A 148 6.11 22.92 20.58
CA SER A 148 4.87 22.94 21.34
C SER A 148 3.87 21.89 20.83
N ARG A 149 3.19 21.23 21.76
CA ARG A 149 2.05 20.34 21.50
C ARG A 149 0.85 21.09 20.93
N TRP A 150 0.77 22.40 21.20
CA TRP A 150 -0.36 23.25 20.90
C TRP A 150 -0.08 24.17 19.72
N LYS A 151 -1.12 24.46 18.92
CA LYS A 151 -1.04 25.50 17.89
C LYS A 151 -0.98 26.86 18.54
N VAL A 152 -0.08 27.72 18.07
CA VAL A 152 -0.04 29.13 18.44
C VAL A 152 -1.07 29.83 17.54
N ASP A 153 -2.12 30.38 18.14
CA ASP A 153 -3.06 31.23 17.40
C ASP A 153 -2.45 32.63 17.26
N GLU A 154 -1.88 32.95 16.10
CA GLU A 154 -1.28 34.25 15.80
C GLU A 154 -2.29 35.43 15.89
N LYS A 155 -3.59 35.11 15.95
CA LYS A 155 -4.68 36.12 16.06
C LYS A 155 -5.15 36.41 17.49
N ALA A 156 -4.63 35.71 18.48
CA ALA A 156 -5.12 35.79 19.87
C ALA A 156 -4.47 36.90 20.70
N SER A 157 -3.60 37.74 20.12
CA SER A 157 -2.95 38.86 20.84
C SER A 157 -3.86 40.07 21.14
N LYS A 158 -5.14 40.00 20.76
CA LYS A 158 -6.10 41.09 21.03
C LYS A 158 -7.44 40.58 21.57
N GLY A 159 -7.51 40.25 22.87
CA GLY A 159 -8.80 40.11 23.53
C GLY A 159 -8.94 38.97 24.55
N LYS A 160 -9.47 39.30 25.73
CA LYS A 160 -9.71 38.44 26.92
C LYS A 160 -10.72 37.30 26.68
N ARG A 161 -10.39 36.25 25.92
CA ARG A 161 -11.11 34.96 25.95
C ARG A 161 -10.13 33.88 26.37
N LYS A 162 -10.51 33.02 27.33
CA LYS A 162 -9.77 31.80 27.69
C LYS A 162 -9.55 30.99 26.40
N GLU A 163 -8.31 30.98 25.90
CA GLU A 163 -7.94 30.27 24.68
C GLU A 163 -8.17 28.79 24.85
N LYS A 164 -9.03 28.22 24.02
CA LYS A 164 -9.19 26.77 23.90
C LYS A 164 -7.97 26.23 23.18
N ARG A 165 -6.98 25.71 23.93
CA ARG A 165 -5.76 25.14 23.36
C ARG A 165 -6.11 24.08 22.33
N ARG A 166 -5.67 24.24 21.07
CA ARG A 166 -5.86 23.27 20.00
C ARG A 166 -4.57 22.50 19.78
N PRO A 167 -4.61 21.14 19.72
CA PRO A 167 -3.42 20.35 19.44
C PRO A 167 -2.88 20.65 18.04
N ALA A 168 -1.56 20.67 17.91
CA ALA A 168 -0.90 20.93 16.64
C ALA A 168 -1.11 19.78 15.65
N LYS A 169 -1.06 18.54 16.12
CA LYS A 169 -1.24 17.32 15.33
C LYS A 169 -1.98 16.26 16.15
N VAL A 170 -2.89 15.50 15.53
CA VAL A 170 -3.71 14.48 16.21
C VAL A 170 -3.77 13.21 15.40
N LEU A 171 -3.27 12.12 15.98
CA LEU A 171 -3.49 10.76 15.50
C LEU A 171 -4.90 10.32 15.89
N ARG A 172 -5.65 9.72 14.97
CA ARG A 172 -6.89 9.01 15.29
C ARG A 172 -6.58 7.53 15.32
N TYR A 173 -6.57 6.97 16.50
CA TYR A 173 -6.28 5.56 16.73
C TYR A 173 -7.57 4.80 17.03
N PHE A 174 -7.79 3.72 16.32
CA PHE A 174 -8.94 2.83 16.46
C PHE A 174 -8.47 1.54 17.15
N PRO A 175 -8.75 1.32 18.45
CA PRO A 175 -8.26 0.16 19.19
C PRO A 175 -8.56 -1.16 18.50
N LEU A 176 -7.59 -2.05 18.46
CA LEU A 176 -7.68 -3.31 17.72
C LEU A 176 -8.39 -4.40 18.50
N ILE A 177 -8.06 -4.54 19.80
CA ILE A 177 -8.58 -5.62 20.67
C ILE A 177 -10.10 -5.70 20.63
N PRO A 178 -10.86 -4.61 20.93
CA PRO A 178 -12.33 -4.69 20.93
C PRO A 178 -12.92 -4.99 19.55
N ARG A 179 -12.20 -4.64 18.46
CA ARG A 179 -12.64 -4.94 17.09
C ARG A 179 -12.48 -6.41 16.73
N ILE A 180 -11.39 -7.05 17.16
CA ILE A 180 -11.23 -8.49 16.98
C ILE A 180 -12.20 -9.25 17.89
N GLN A 181 -12.35 -8.85 19.15
CA GLN A 181 -13.32 -9.47 20.08
C GLN A 181 -14.73 -9.48 19.50
N ARG A 182 -15.10 -8.39 18.82
CA ARG A 182 -16.41 -8.29 18.15
C ARG A 182 -16.62 -9.34 17.07
N LEU A 183 -15.57 -9.83 16.37
CA LEU A 183 -15.71 -10.91 15.38
C LEU A 183 -16.13 -12.23 16.03
N PHE A 184 -15.87 -12.40 17.31
CA PHE A 184 -16.28 -13.58 18.08
C PHE A 184 -17.59 -13.40 18.87
N SER A 185 -18.19 -12.20 18.81
CA SER A 185 -19.42 -11.89 19.59
C SER A 185 -20.71 -12.42 18.93
N THR A 186 -20.65 -12.94 17.71
CA THR A 186 -21.78 -13.59 17.06
C THR A 186 -21.36 -14.95 16.51
N THR A 187 -22.29 -15.92 16.47
CA THR A 187 -22.03 -17.28 15.97
C THR A 187 -21.51 -17.27 14.53
N ILE A 188 -22.17 -16.52 13.63
CA ILE A 188 -21.82 -16.46 12.20
C ILE A 188 -20.38 -15.95 12.01
N THR A 189 -20.02 -14.82 12.59
CA THR A 189 -18.68 -14.25 12.41
C THR A 189 -17.61 -15.05 13.15
N SER A 190 -17.96 -15.71 14.27
CA SER A 190 -17.05 -16.61 14.96
C SER A 190 -16.73 -17.85 14.14
N ASP A 191 -17.72 -18.44 13.47
CA ASP A 191 -17.54 -19.57 12.57
C ASP A 191 -16.69 -19.16 11.34
N ASP A 192 -16.97 -18.00 10.74
CA ASP A 192 -16.16 -17.46 9.66
C ASP A 192 -14.69 -17.27 10.06
N MET A 193 -14.41 -16.89 11.32
CA MET A 193 -13.04 -16.74 11.82
C MET A 193 -12.27 -18.07 11.96
N ARG A 194 -12.95 -19.20 11.91
CA ARG A 194 -12.34 -20.55 11.91
C ARG A 194 -12.23 -21.15 10.51
N TRP A 195 -12.80 -20.49 9.49
CA TRP A 195 -12.86 -21.01 8.12
C TRP A 195 -11.49 -21.45 7.57
N HIS A 196 -10.41 -20.71 7.86
CA HIS A 196 -9.07 -21.03 7.38
C HIS A 196 -8.59 -22.44 7.83
N GLU A 197 -9.12 -22.97 8.94
CA GLU A 197 -8.83 -24.32 9.44
C GLU A 197 -9.92 -25.32 9.04
N GLU A 198 -11.18 -24.99 9.25
CA GLU A 198 -12.31 -25.90 9.14
C GLU A 198 -12.93 -25.96 7.73
N GLY A 199 -12.95 -24.84 7.00
CA GLY A 199 -13.64 -24.71 5.71
C GLY A 199 -12.72 -24.73 4.48
N ARG A 200 -11.41 -24.75 4.65
CA ARG A 200 -10.44 -24.66 3.56
C ARG A 200 -10.21 -26.00 2.86
N VAL A 201 -10.20 -25.99 1.53
CA VAL A 201 -9.81 -27.16 0.73
C VAL A 201 -8.29 -27.33 0.74
N ARG A 202 -7.79 -28.49 1.12
CA ARG A 202 -6.37 -28.82 1.24
C ARG A 202 -5.94 -29.80 0.14
N ASP A 203 -5.95 -29.34 -1.12
CA ASP A 203 -5.57 -30.12 -2.30
C ASP A 203 -4.20 -29.75 -2.87
N GLY A 204 -3.39 -28.99 -2.13
CA GLY A 204 -2.06 -28.55 -2.54
C GLY A 204 -2.06 -27.28 -3.42
N LYS A 205 -3.23 -26.74 -3.77
CA LYS A 205 -3.32 -25.47 -4.51
C LYS A 205 -3.41 -24.29 -3.55
N LEU A 206 -2.87 -23.15 -3.98
CA LEU A 206 -2.94 -21.91 -3.22
C LEU A 206 -4.23 -21.15 -3.59
N ARG A 207 -5.07 -20.85 -2.58
CA ARG A 207 -6.33 -20.08 -2.71
C ARG A 207 -6.46 -19.01 -1.65
N HIS A 208 -5.66 -19.13 -0.61
CA HIS A 208 -5.73 -18.28 0.57
C HIS A 208 -4.35 -18.15 1.22
N PRO A 209 -4.04 -17.07 1.95
CA PRO A 209 -2.78 -16.96 2.69
C PRO A 209 -2.42 -18.16 3.58
N ALA A 210 -3.41 -18.86 4.12
CA ALA A 210 -3.20 -20.06 4.92
C ALA A 210 -2.65 -21.27 4.10
N ASP A 211 -2.67 -21.20 2.77
CA ASP A 211 -2.04 -22.20 1.90
C ASP A 211 -0.54 -21.94 1.71
N GLY A 212 -0.10 -20.71 1.98
CA GLY A 212 1.28 -20.29 1.80
C GLY A 212 2.23 -20.86 2.86
N GLU A 213 3.50 -20.95 2.48
CA GLU A 213 4.54 -21.52 3.36
C GLU A 213 4.84 -20.64 4.59
N ALA A 214 4.74 -19.31 4.46
CA ALA A 214 5.01 -18.41 5.57
C ALA A 214 3.99 -18.53 6.70
N TRP A 215 2.72 -18.79 6.37
CA TRP A 215 1.69 -19.08 7.37
C TRP A 215 1.94 -20.40 8.08
N LYS A 216 2.23 -21.47 7.34
CA LYS A 216 2.51 -22.79 7.90
C LYS A 216 3.71 -22.77 8.83
N ASP A 217 4.83 -22.17 8.36
CA ASP A 217 6.05 -22.03 9.16
C ASP A 217 5.81 -21.20 10.45
N PHE A 218 4.98 -20.14 10.37
CA PHE A 218 4.61 -19.34 11.52
C PHE A 218 3.81 -20.14 12.55
N ASP A 219 2.81 -20.89 12.09
CA ASP A 219 1.95 -21.72 12.95
C ASP A 219 2.76 -22.81 13.65
N ASP A 220 3.64 -23.50 12.91
CA ASP A 220 4.50 -24.56 13.44
C ASP A 220 5.50 -24.04 14.49
N ARG A 221 6.09 -22.85 14.25
CA ARG A 221 7.08 -22.26 15.19
C ARG A 221 6.47 -21.75 16.48
N HIS A 222 5.23 -21.31 16.47
CA HIS A 222 4.66 -20.53 17.55
C HIS A 222 3.43 -21.17 18.20
N ASP A 223 3.16 -22.45 17.89
CA ASP A 223 1.99 -23.17 18.37
C ASP A 223 0.67 -22.42 18.10
N PHE A 224 0.65 -21.65 17.00
CA PHE A 224 -0.46 -20.76 16.72
C PHE A 224 -1.65 -21.51 16.14
N ALA A 225 -1.40 -22.66 15.52
CA ALA A 225 -2.42 -23.58 15.01
C ALA A 225 -3.18 -24.34 16.11
N ASN A 226 -2.68 -24.34 17.36
CA ASN A 226 -3.31 -25.08 18.47
C ASN A 226 -4.74 -24.60 18.79
N ASP A 227 -5.08 -23.36 18.42
CA ASP A 227 -6.43 -22.83 18.47
C ASP A 227 -6.77 -22.12 17.16
N ALA A 228 -7.79 -22.62 16.45
CA ALA A 228 -8.25 -22.04 15.20
C ALA A 228 -8.74 -20.57 15.34
N ARG A 229 -9.07 -20.14 16.55
CA ARG A 229 -9.50 -18.77 16.87
C ARG A 229 -8.34 -17.78 16.96
N ASN A 230 -7.10 -18.23 17.01
CA ASN A 230 -5.93 -17.35 16.93
C ASN A 230 -5.94 -16.56 15.62
N VAL A 231 -5.75 -15.25 15.66
CA VAL A 231 -5.97 -14.37 14.51
C VAL A 231 -4.65 -14.01 13.80
N ARG A 232 -4.62 -14.18 12.48
CA ARG A 232 -3.50 -13.77 11.63
C ARG A 232 -3.90 -12.55 10.83
N LEU A 233 -3.09 -11.50 10.94
CA LEU A 233 -3.37 -10.19 10.37
C LEU A 233 -2.37 -9.84 9.27
N GLY A 234 -2.85 -9.19 8.21
CA GLY A 234 -2.04 -8.41 7.30
C GLY A 234 -2.18 -6.92 7.61
N LEU A 235 -1.16 -6.12 7.28
CA LEU A 235 -1.20 -4.66 7.41
C LEU A 235 -0.99 -4.01 6.06
N ALA A 236 -1.86 -3.08 5.67
CA ALA A 236 -1.70 -2.23 4.50
C ALA A 236 -1.72 -0.76 4.89
N SER A 237 -0.84 0.04 4.28
CA SER A 237 -0.81 1.49 4.51
C SER A 237 -0.27 2.20 3.28
N ASP A 238 -0.92 3.27 2.89
CA ASP A 238 -0.50 4.16 1.80
C ASP A 238 -0.94 5.59 2.07
N GLY A 239 -0.28 6.55 1.41
CA GLY A 239 -0.57 7.97 1.53
C GLY A 239 -1.53 8.46 0.45
N PHE A 240 -2.66 9.03 0.82
CA PHE A 240 -3.59 9.60 -0.15
C PHE A 240 -3.96 11.05 0.17
N ASN A 241 -4.39 11.79 -0.86
CA ASN A 241 -4.89 13.14 -0.73
C ASN A 241 -6.44 13.11 -0.60
N PRO A 242 -7.01 13.39 0.59
CA PRO A 242 -8.45 13.29 0.81
C PRO A 242 -9.26 14.46 0.19
N PHE A 243 -8.60 15.49 -0.34
CA PHE A 243 -9.27 16.70 -0.82
C PHE A 243 -9.58 16.70 -2.32
N GLY A 244 -9.18 15.66 -3.07
CA GLY A 244 -9.42 15.56 -4.51
C GLY A 244 -8.71 16.61 -5.37
N ASN A 245 -8.13 17.65 -4.77
CA ASN A 245 -7.42 18.72 -5.47
C ASN A 245 -5.95 18.35 -5.68
N LYS A 246 -5.57 18.06 -6.93
CA LYS A 246 -4.21 17.68 -7.31
C LYS A 246 -3.17 18.79 -7.05
N ASN A 247 -3.59 20.05 -6.95
CA ASN A 247 -2.70 21.19 -6.67
C ASN A 247 -2.38 21.31 -5.18
N LEU A 248 -3.18 20.71 -4.30
CA LEU A 248 -2.94 20.70 -2.86
C LEU A 248 -2.09 19.48 -2.50
N LYS A 249 -0.84 19.67 -2.19
CA LYS A 249 0.04 18.61 -1.68
C LYS A 249 -0.38 18.26 -0.25
N HIS A 250 -1.17 17.24 -0.09
CA HIS A 250 -1.58 16.72 1.21
C HIS A 250 -1.53 15.18 1.18
N SER A 251 -0.95 14.59 2.22
CA SER A 251 -0.84 13.15 2.36
C SER A 251 -1.36 12.73 3.73
N THR A 252 -2.51 12.05 3.76
CA THR A 252 -3.08 11.37 4.93
C THR A 252 -2.77 9.88 4.80
N TRP A 253 -2.38 9.24 5.91
CA TRP A 253 -1.95 7.84 5.93
C TRP A 253 -2.87 7.00 6.81
N PRO A 254 -3.84 6.28 6.24
CA PRO A 254 -4.56 5.24 6.94
C PRO A 254 -3.68 3.99 7.11
N VAL A 255 -3.83 3.31 8.22
CA VAL A 255 -3.29 1.97 8.45
C VAL A 255 -4.47 1.03 8.57
N MET A 256 -4.53 0.06 7.68
CA MET A 256 -5.60 -0.94 7.59
C MET A 256 -5.05 -2.29 8.02
N LEU A 257 -5.87 -3.08 8.71
CA LEU A 257 -5.58 -4.47 9.05
C LEU A 257 -6.57 -5.39 8.35
N VAL A 258 -6.07 -6.52 7.89
CA VAL A 258 -6.84 -7.56 7.19
C VAL A 258 -6.84 -8.81 8.05
N PRO A 259 -7.99 -9.28 8.57
CA PRO A 259 -8.08 -10.55 9.29
C PRO A 259 -8.12 -11.72 8.31
N TYR A 260 -7.00 -12.39 8.11
CA TYR A 260 -6.89 -13.49 7.15
C TYR A 260 -7.58 -14.79 7.59
N ASN A 261 -8.09 -14.88 8.80
CA ASN A 261 -8.86 -16.04 9.24
C ASN A 261 -10.16 -16.23 8.44
N LEU A 262 -10.72 -15.09 7.97
CA LEU A 262 -11.98 -15.04 7.24
C LEU A 262 -11.89 -15.73 5.86
N PRO A 263 -13.00 -16.28 5.34
CA PRO A 263 -13.06 -16.77 3.96
C PRO A 263 -12.60 -15.74 2.94
N PRO A 264 -11.95 -16.14 1.82
CA PRO A 264 -11.41 -15.20 0.82
C PRO A 264 -12.47 -14.29 0.21
N TRP A 265 -13.72 -14.76 0.06
CA TRP A 265 -14.84 -13.95 -0.44
C TRP A 265 -15.39 -12.91 0.57
N ILE A 266 -14.98 -13.00 1.85
CA ILE A 266 -15.31 -12.02 2.90
C ILE A 266 -14.08 -11.20 3.27
N CYS A 267 -12.91 -11.83 3.43
CA CYS A 267 -11.69 -11.25 3.94
C CYS A 267 -11.32 -9.92 3.24
N MET A 268 -11.45 -9.85 1.91
CA MET A 268 -11.08 -8.67 1.11
C MET A 268 -12.22 -7.67 0.90
N LYS A 269 -13.42 -7.94 1.45
CA LYS A 269 -14.51 -6.95 1.39
C LYS A 269 -14.17 -5.73 2.25
N GLN A 270 -14.59 -4.56 1.80
CA GLN A 270 -14.38 -3.29 2.50
C GLN A 270 -14.89 -3.34 3.97
N THR A 271 -15.97 -4.06 4.22
CA THR A 271 -16.56 -4.24 5.54
C THR A 271 -15.71 -5.06 6.50
N SER A 272 -14.82 -5.91 5.99
CA SER A 272 -13.92 -6.77 6.78
C SER A 272 -12.58 -6.12 7.06
N LEU A 273 -12.22 -5.06 6.32
CA LEU A 273 -10.99 -4.31 6.54
C LEU A 273 -11.10 -3.45 7.80
N MET A 274 -10.18 -3.63 8.74
CA MET A 274 -10.15 -2.88 9.98
C MET A 274 -9.26 -1.65 9.87
N LEU A 275 -9.84 -0.46 9.96
CA LEU A 275 -9.05 0.76 10.11
C LEU A 275 -8.44 0.82 11.50
N SER A 276 -7.11 0.75 11.59
CA SER A 276 -6.37 0.83 12.85
C SER A 276 -6.04 2.28 13.23
N MET A 277 -5.64 3.10 12.28
CA MET A 277 -5.36 4.51 12.54
C MET A 277 -5.42 5.37 11.30
N ILE A 278 -5.56 6.69 11.53
CA ILE A 278 -5.38 7.72 10.50
C ILE A 278 -4.28 8.67 10.97
N ILE A 279 -3.13 8.59 10.29
CA ILE A 279 -1.99 9.47 10.52
C ILE A 279 -2.25 10.78 9.76
N PRO A 280 -2.26 11.94 10.44
CA PRO A 280 -2.63 13.19 9.82
C PRO A 280 -1.52 13.77 8.94
N GLY A 281 -1.91 14.34 7.78
CA GLY A 281 -1.03 15.15 6.94
C GLY A 281 -0.62 16.49 7.58
N PRO A 282 -0.18 17.46 6.75
CA PRO A 282 -0.15 17.43 5.27
C PRO A 282 1.00 16.62 4.66
N ASN A 283 2.10 16.41 5.37
CA ASN A 283 3.25 15.66 4.87
C ASN A 283 3.14 14.18 5.24
N SER A 284 3.75 13.33 4.40
CA SER A 284 3.97 11.91 4.73
C SER A 284 4.79 11.79 6.03
N PRO A 285 4.47 10.82 6.90
CA PRO A 285 5.28 10.53 8.09
C PRO A 285 6.68 10.02 7.74
N SER A 286 6.90 9.49 6.53
CA SER A 286 8.17 8.90 6.10
C SER A 286 8.64 7.82 7.09
N ASN A 287 9.93 7.76 7.43
CA ASN A 287 10.47 6.80 8.39
C ASN A 287 9.94 6.97 9.83
N ASP A 288 9.36 8.15 10.15
CA ASP A 288 8.78 8.43 11.47
C ASP A 288 7.38 7.78 11.64
N VAL A 289 6.91 7.00 10.66
CA VAL A 289 5.68 6.21 10.76
C VAL A 289 5.66 5.31 12.00
N ASP A 290 6.83 4.85 12.44
CA ASP A 290 6.99 4.00 13.64
C ASP A 290 6.46 4.67 14.90
N VAL A 291 6.59 5.99 15.03
CA VAL A 291 6.03 6.75 16.16
C VAL A 291 4.51 6.58 16.24
N TYR A 292 3.86 6.55 15.08
CA TYR A 292 2.41 6.42 15.00
C TYR A 292 1.93 4.98 15.20
N LEU A 293 2.76 4.00 14.85
CA LEU A 293 2.44 2.58 15.00
C LEU A 293 2.57 2.08 16.45
N GLU A 294 3.20 2.82 17.36
CA GLU A 294 3.38 2.41 18.75
C GLU A 294 2.12 1.87 19.43
N PRO A 295 0.94 2.54 19.38
CA PRO A 295 -0.27 2.04 20.02
C PRO A 295 -0.72 0.67 19.48
N LEU A 296 -0.55 0.44 18.17
CA LEU A 296 -0.87 -0.83 17.54
C LEU A 296 0.09 -1.94 17.98
N ILE A 297 1.38 -1.63 18.07
CA ILE A 297 2.39 -2.59 18.54
C ILE A 297 2.12 -3.00 20.00
N ASP A 298 1.71 -2.07 20.86
CA ASP A 298 1.38 -2.38 22.24
C ASP A 298 0.19 -3.35 22.33
N GLU A 299 -0.90 -3.14 21.58
CA GLU A 299 -2.02 -4.07 21.54
C GLU A 299 -1.64 -5.43 20.90
N LEU A 300 -0.78 -5.46 19.88
CA LEU A 300 -0.28 -6.71 19.30
C LEU A 300 0.58 -7.51 20.30
N LEU A 301 1.34 -6.84 21.16
CA LEU A 301 2.10 -7.49 22.24
C LEU A 301 1.18 -8.05 23.35
N GLU A 302 0.08 -7.38 23.62
CA GLU A 302 -0.95 -7.86 24.54
C GLU A 302 -1.67 -9.06 23.94
N LEU A 303 -2.12 -8.98 22.70
CA LEU A 303 -2.75 -10.08 21.95
C LEU A 303 -1.80 -11.27 21.74
N TRP A 304 -0.50 -11.05 21.64
CA TRP A 304 0.46 -12.17 21.59
C TRP A 304 0.44 -13.03 22.85
N LYS A 305 0.22 -12.42 24.01
CA LYS A 305 0.12 -13.11 25.29
C LYS A 305 -1.25 -13.78 25.48
N GLY A 306 -2.28 -13.28 24.82
CA GLY A 306 -3.66 -13.72 24.93
C GLY A 306 -4.52 -12.78 25.76
N VAL A 307 -5.69 -12.42 25.22
CA VAL A 307 -6.69 -11.56 25.85
C VAL A 307 -7.97 -12.38 26.03
N GLU A 308 -8.51 -12.40 27.25
CA GLU A 308 -9.76 -13.12 27.53
C GLU A 308 -10.87 -12.59 26.62
N THR A 309 -11.52 -13.48 25.87
CA THR A 309 -12.53 -13.16 24.86
C THR A 309 -13.65 -14.20 24.91
N PHE A 310 -14.89 -13.74 24.79
CA PHE A 310 -16.05 -14.60 24.67
C PHE A 310 -16.25 -15.02 23.22
N ASP A 311 -16.51 -16.32 23.00
CA ASP A 311 -16.80 -16.91 21.71
C ASP A 311 -18.27 -17.35 21.67
N ALA A 312 -19.10 -16.64 20.91
CA ALA A 312 -20.53 -16.89 20.81
C ALA A 312 -20.88 -18.26 20.21
N SER A 313 -20.03 -18.81 19.33
CA SER A 313 -20.27 -20.12 18.72
C SER A 313 -20.07 -21.26 19.71
N SER A 314 -19.08 -21.19 20.59
CA SER A 314 -18.82 -22.20 21.61
C SER A 314 -19.44 -21.87 22.97
N GLU A 315 -19.98 -20.66 23.17
CA GLU A 315 -20.47 -20.10 24.43
C GLU A 315 -19.44 -20.14 25.57
N LYS A 316 -18.15 -20.02 25.22
CA LYS A 316 -17.02 -20.11 26.17
C LYS A 316 -16.06 -18.95 26.02
N LYS A 317 -15.42 -18.61 27.13
CA LYS A 317 -14.26 -17.70 27.12
C LYS A 317 -13.00 -18.44 26.67
N PHE A 318 -12.12 -17.75 25.94
CA PHE A 318 -10.83 -18.26 25.49
C PHE A 318 -9.78 -17.15 25.45
N PRO A 319 -8.49 -17.48 25.53
CA PRO A 319 -7.42 -16.53 25.37
C PRO A 319 -7.22 -16.19 23.88
N LEU A 320 -7.80 -15.09 23.43
CA LEU A 320 -7.63 -14.59 22.05
C LEU A 320 -6.18 -14.16 21.83
N ARG A 321 -5.48 -14.83 20.94
CA ARG A 321 -4.17 -14.41 20.44
C ARG A 321 -4.29 -13.83 19.03
N ALA A 322 -3.48 -12.81 18.72
CA ALA A 322 -3.36 -12.31 17.35
C ALA A 322 -1.92 -11.96 17.01
N ALA A 323 -1.56 -12.15 15.73
CA ALA A 323 -0.25 -11.83 15.21
C ALA A 323 -0.34 -11.15 13.85
N LEU A 324 0.54 -10.18 13.62
CA LEU A 324 0.75 -9.57 12.32
C LEU A 324 1.73 -10.44 11.54
N LEU A 325 1.29 -11.08 10.45
CA LEU A 325 2.14 -11.93 9.63
C LEU A 325 3.09 -11.12 8.75
N TRP A 326 2.53 -10.17 7.99
CA TRP A 326 3.28 -9.31 7.07
C TRP A 326 2.58 -7.98 6.80
N THR A 327 3.29 -7.09 6.13
CA THR A 327 2.70 -5.87 5.57
C THR A 327 2.61 -5.98 4.04
N ILE A 328 1.60 -5.36 3.43
CA ILE A 328 1.42 -5.26 1.98
C ILE A 328 1.39 -3.78 1.62
N ASN A 329 2.34 -3.34 0.78
CA ASN A 329 2.46 -1.92 0.48
C ASN A 329 3.03 -1.70 -0.92
N ASP A 330 2.75 -0.51 -1.46
CA ASP A 330 3.50 0.01 -2.58
C ASP A 330 4.98 0.24 -2.21
N PHE A 331 5.81 0.42 -3.21
CA PHE A 331 7.26 0.47 -2.99
C PHE A 331 7.73 1.67 -2.13
N PRO A 332 7.15 2.89 -2.22
CA PRO A 332 7.42 3.97 -1.28
C PRO A 332 7.00 3.68 0.16
N ALA A 333 5.80 3.15 0.39
CA ALA A 333 5.33 2.82 1.74
C ALA A 333 6.12 1.66 2.36
N LEU A 334 6.52 0.67 1.54
CA LEU A 334 7.45 -0.38 1.95
C LEU A 334 8.74 0.19 2.53
N ALA A 335 9.34 1.21 1.89
CA ALA A 335 10.53 1.87 2.40
C ALA A 335 10.32 2.44 3.81
N TYR A 336 9.14 3.02 4.07
CA TYR A 336 8.84 3.62 5.36
C TYR A 336 8.58 2.57 6.45
N LEU A 337 7.94 1.47 6.13
CA LEU A 337 7.63 0.42 7.11
C LEU A 337 8.81 -0.50 7.38
N TYR A 338 9.53 -0.91 6.34
CA TYR A 338 10.71 -1.76 6.46
C TYR A 338 11.93 -0.98 6.97
N GLY A 339 12.09 0.27 6.54
CA GLY A 339 13.29 1.08 6.75
C GLY A 339 14.38 0.85 5.72
N TRP A 340 14.17 0.01 4.71
CA TRP A 340 15.08 -0.19 3.59
C TRP A 340 14.90 0.89 2.52
N SER A 341 15.99 1.46 2.02
CA SER A 341 15.91 2.47 0.96
C SER A 341 15.55 1.84 -0.38
N THR A 342 14.39 2.19 -0.93
CA THR A 342 13.88 1.72 -2.23
C THR A 342 14.45 2.47 -3.44
N GLY A 343 15.53 3.20 -3.28
CA GLY A 343 16.25 3.91 -4.35
C GLY A 343 17.76 3.82 -4.19
N GLY A 344 18.51 3.89 -5.29
CA GLY A 344 19.96 3.80 -5.32
C GLY A 344 20.48 2.38 -5.52
N THR A 345 21.75 2.13 -5.23
CA THR A 345 22.46 0.89 -5.61
C THR A 345 21.80 -0.40 -5.09
N TYR A 346 21.32 -0.42 -3.85
CA TYR A 346 20.75 -1.61 -3.22
C TYR A 346 19.23 -1.47 -3.01
N ALA A 347 18.51 -0.98 -4.02
CA ALA A 347 17.08 -0.69 -3.86
C ALA A 347 16.18 -1.93 -3.70
N CYS A 348 16.60 -3.11 -4.14
CA CYS A 348 15.81 -4.33 -3.98
C CYS A 348 15.90 -4.85 -2.54
N PRO A 349 14.80 -4.91 -1.76
CA PRO A 349 14.82 -5.38 -0.39
C PRO A 349 15.02 -6.90 -0.30
N SER A 350 14.65 -7.65 -1.33
CA SER A 350 14.83 -9.12 -1.38
C SER A 350 16.28 -9.49 -1.66
N CYS A 351 16.92 -8.87 -2.66
CA CYS A 351 18.34 -9.09 -2.97
C CYS A 351 19.28 -8.44 -1.95
N GLY A 352 18.85 -7.36 -1.27
CA GLY A 352 19.67 -6.62 -0.32
C GLY A 352 21.01 -6.17 -0.89
N PRO A 353 22.12 -6.48 -0.18
CA PRO A 353 23.48 -6.17 -0.62
C PRO A 353 23.89 -6.82 -1.94
N ALA A 354 23.26 -7.93 -2.32
CA ALA A 354 23.52 -8.64 -3.57
C ALA A 354 22.77 -8.07 -4.77
N THR A 355 22.05 -6.95 -4.61
CA THR A 355 21.38 -6.25 -5.73
C THR A 355 22.39 -5.86 -6.79
N LYS A 356 22.21 -6.35 -8.03
CA LYS A 356 23.04 -5.96 -9.18
C LYS A 356 22.45 -4.72 -9.84
N SER A 357 23.15 -3.61 -9.75
CA SER A 357 22.70 -2.33 -10.33
C SER A 357 23.88 -1.50 -10.79
N PHE A 358 23.64 -0.57 -11.69
CA PHE A 358 24.63 0.43 -12.08
C PHE A 358 23.98 1.77 -12.41
N HIS A 359 24.76 2.83 -12.31
CA HIS A 359 24.29 4.20 -12.55
C HIS A 359 24.55 4.60 -14.00
N LEU A 360 23.48 4.92 -14.72
CA LEU A 360 23.51 5.48 -16.07
C LEU A 360 23.86 6.97 -15.99
N LYS A 361 25.06 7.34 -16.45
CA LYS A 361 25.63 8.69 -16.22
C LYS A 361 24.91 9.76 -17.02
N LYS A 362 24.49 9.47 -18.25
CA LYS A 362 23.81 10.43 -19.12
C LYS A 362 22.34 10.57 -18.76
N GLY A 363 21.67 9.46 -18.49
CA GLY A 363 20.29 9.41 -18.02
C GLY A 363 20.12 9.79 -16.55
N ASN A 364 21.21 9.85 -15.77
CA ASN A 364 21.23 10.13 -14.33
C ASN A 364 20.22 9.30 -13.52
N LYS A 365 20.21 8.00 -13.77
CA LYS A 365 19.32 7.05 -13.09
C LYS A 365 19.99 5.71 -12.85
N MET A 366 19.48 4.97 -11.86
CA MET A 366 19.90 3.59 -11.60
C MET A 366 19.17 2.64 -12.53
N CYS A 367 19.85 1.59 -12.96
CA CYS A 367 19.24 0.44 -13.60
C CYS A 367 19.62 -0.86 -12.89
N TYR A 368 18.72 -1.86 -12.97
CA TYR A 368 18.78 -3.11 -12.23
C TYR A 368 18.67 -4.27 -13.22
N MET A 369 19.81 -4.81 -13.58
CA MET A 369 19.95 -5.87 -14.58
C MET A 369 20.67 -7.09 -13.97
N GLY A 370 21.02 -8.07 -14.81
CA GLY A 370 21.77 -9.26 -14.38
C GLY A 370 20.86 -10.41 -14.00
N HIS A 371 19.68 -10.50 -14.63
CA HIS A 371 18.70 -11.56 -14.38
C HIS A 371 19.21 -12.95 -14.79
N ARG A 372 20.31 -13.04 -15.58
CA ARG A 372 21.00 -14.29 -15.89
C ARG A 372 21.44 -15.09 -14.67
N ARG A 373 21.57 -14.46 -13.48
CA ARG A 373 21.91 -15.15 -12.21
C ARG A 373 20.87 -16.18 -11.76
N TRP A 374 19.61 -16.00 -12.18
CA TRP A 374 18.52 -16.93 -11.87
C TRP A 374 18.41 -18.11 -12.83
N LEU A 375 19.12 -18.06 -13.99
CA LEU A 375 19.17 -19.18 -14.92
C LEU A 375 20.02 -20.34 -14.37
N PRO A 376 19.78 -21.58 -14.79
CA PRO A 376 20.65 -22.71 -14.48
C PRO A 376 22.11 -22.41 -14.87
N GLN A 377 23.07 -22.95 -14.14
CA GLN A 377 24.51 -22.63 -14.33
C GLN A 377 25.02 -22.96 -15.73
N HIS A 378 24.48 -24.02 -16.35
CA HIS A 378 24.86 -24.45 -17.72
C HIS A 378 24.11 -23.72 -18.84
N HIS A 379 23.15 -22.86 -18.51
CA HIS A 379 22.33 -22.16 -19.51
C HIS A 379 23.19 -21.29 -20.43
N GLN A 380 22.92 -21.37 -21.75
CA GLN A 380 23.72 -20.71 -22.78
C GLN A 380 23.81 -19.18 -22.58
N TYR A 381 22.76 -18.50 -22.13
CA TYR A 381 22.76 -17.05 -21.91
C TYR A 381 23.81 -16.59 -20.90
N ARG A 382 24.16 -17.42 -19.92
CA ARG A 382 25.22 -17.08 -18.95
C ARG A 382 26.58 -16.90 -19.62
N ARG A 383 26.84 -17.60 -20.73
CA ARG A 383 28.11 -17.57 -21.50
C ARG A 383 28.10 -16.55 -22.62
N GLN A 384 26.94 -16.10 -23.09
CA GLN A 384 26.80 -15.15 -24.20
C GLN A 384 27.12 -13.74 -23.71
N ARG A 385 28.35 -13.27 -24.01
CA ARG A 385 28.83 -11.94 -23.59
C ARG A 385 28.20 -10.83 -24.41
N LYS A 386 28.26 -10.96 -25.73
CA LYS A 386 27.89 -9.89 -26.71
C LYS A 386 26.41 -9.51 -26.67
N LEU A 387 25.54 -10.41 -26.19
CA LEU A 387 24.08 -10.17 -26.10
C LEU A 387 23.65 -9.48 -24.81
N PHE A 388 24.58 -9.27 -23.89
CA PHE A 388 24.33 -8.72 -22.55
C PHE A 388 25.40 -7.67 -22.20
N ASP A 389 25.92 -7.69 -21.00
CA ASP A 389 26.85 -6.70 -20.43
C ASP A 389 28.35 -6.95 -20.78
N GLY A 390 28.64 -7.76 -21.78
CA GLY A 390 30.02 -8.11 -22.19
C GLY A 390 30.70 -9.15 -21.27
N THR A 391 30.06 -9.61 -20.20
CA THR A 391 30.62 -10.53 -19.22
C THR A 391 29.99 -11.93 -19.27
N VAL A 392 30.69 -12.93 -18.72
CA VAL A 392 30.12 -14.24 -18.39
C VAL A 392 29.47 -14.12 -17.00
N GLU A 393 28.24 -14.57 -16.87
CA GLU A 393 27.54 -14.56 -15.57
C GLU A 393 27.85 -15.85 -14.80
N THR A 394 28.60 -15.72 -13.73
CA THR A 394 28.98 -16.84 -12.82
C THR A 394 28.25 -16.78 -11.49
N GLY A 395 27.64 -15.63 -11.14
CA GLY A 395 26.94 -15.43 -9.88
C GLY A 395 25.69 -16.29 -9.74
N LEU A 396 25.34 -16.64 -8.53
CA LEU A 396 24.10 -17.31 -8.19
C LEU A 396 22.98 -16.29 -7.93
N ALA A 397 21.73 -16.73 -8.02
CA ALA A 397 20.57 -15.97 -7.55
C ALA A 397 20.77 -15.62 -6.07
N PRO A 398 20.55 -14.34 -5.67
CA PRO A 398 20.66 -13.98 -4.27
C PRO A 398 19.56 -14.62 -3.44
N GLU A 399 19.89 -15.02 -2.24
CA GLU A 399 18.91 -15.46 -1.23
C GLU A 399 18.18 -14.24 -0.66
N THR A 400 16.89 -14.43 -0.35
CA THR A 400 16.08 -13.39 0.30
C THR A 400 16.59 -13.14 1.73
N MET A 401 16.75 -11.88 2.10
CA MET A 401 17.27 -11.50 3.42
C MET A 401 16.33 -11.93 4.55
N SER A 402 16.85 -12.74 5.49
CA SER A 402 16.14 -13.09 6.72
C SER A 402 16.01 -11.88 7.67
N GLY A 403 15.11 -11.95 8.65
CA GLY A 403 15.03 -10.94 9.71
C GLY A 403 16.28 -10.89 10.56
N THR A 404 16.89 -12.04 10.83
CA THR A 404 18.17 -12.16 11.55
C THR A 404 19.30 -11.43 10.80
N THR A 405 19.38 -11.62 9.48
CA THR A 405 20.37 -10.90 8.64
C THR A 405 20.15 -9.39 8.74
N VAL A 406 18.91 -8.92 8.68
CA VAL A 406 18.57 -7.49 8.80
C VAL A 406 18.96 -6.95 10.18
N LEU A 407 18.67 -7.68 11.26
CA LEU A 407 19.06 -7.28 12.62
C LEU A 407 20.59 -7.23 12.80
N GLY A 408 21.32 -8.19 12.26
CA GLY A 408 22.79 -8.17 12.26
C GLY A 408 23.37 -6.94 11.55
N MET A 409 22.74 -6.49 10.43
CA MET A 409 23.14 -5.24 9.75
C MET A 409 22.84 -3.97 10.56
N LEU A 410 21.94 -4.05 11.53
CA LEU A 410 21.56 -2.94 12.42
C LEU A 410 22.35 -2.91 13.73
N GLU A 411 23.14 -3.91 14.00
CA GLU A 411 23.91 -4.02 15.23
C GLU A 411 24.88 -2.83 15.38
N GLY A 412 24.94 -2.25 16.59
CA GLY A 412 25.75 -1.08 16.88
C GLY A 412 25.29 0.25 16.26
N LYS A 413 24.11 0.28 15.58
CA LYS A 413 23.56 1.51 15.01
C LYS A 413 22.46 2.10 15.89
N GLU A 414 22.60 3.38 16.19
CA GLU A 414 21.56 4.17 16.85
C GLU A 414 20.73 4.93 15.82
N PHE A 415 19.41 4.86 15.95
CA PHE A 415 18.45 5.59 15.12
C PHE A 415 17.65 6.55 15.98
N VAL A 416 17.58 7.81 15.54
CA VAL A 416 16.77 8.85 16.18
C VAL A 416 15.53 9.06 15.32
N LEU A 417 14.35 8.86 15.91
CA LEU A 417 13.06 9.19 15.29
C LEU A 417 12.80 10.70 15.38
N GLY A 418 12.08 11.22 14.41
CA GLY A 418 11.73 12.63 14.30
C GLY A 418 12.69 13.44 13.42
N LYS A 419 12.17 14.55 12.88
CA LYS A 419 12.94 15.43 12.01
C LYS A 419 14.04 16.12 12.83
N LYS A 420 15.30 15.81 12.52
CA LYS A 420 16.46 16.47 13.13
C LYS A 420 16.29 17.98 13.03
N VAL A 421 16.36 18.68 14.16
CA VAL A 421 16.57 20.12 14.16
C VAL A 421 17.93 20.37 13.48
N PRO A 422 18.03 21.23 12.46
CA PRO A 422 19.32 21.61 11.93
C PRO A 422 20.18 22.12 13.10
N THR A 423 21.25 21.43 13.43
CA THR A 423 22.28 21.97 14.32
C THR A 423 22.83 23.19 13.59
N THR A 424 22.44 24.36 14.03
CA THR A 424 23.14 25.62 13.71
C THR A 424 24.57 25.41 14.12
N LYS A 425 25.44 25.20 13.14
CA LYS A 425 26.88 25.33 13.37
C LYS A 425 27.06 26.73 13.92
N GLN A 426 27.39 26.86 15.19
CA GLN A 426 27.92 28.09 15.75
C GLN A 426 29.20 28.43 14.98
N SER A 427 29.06 29.27 13.96
CA SER A 427 30.17 30.01 13.44
C SER A 427 30.16 31.35 14.23
N ASN A 428 31.10 31.45 15.17
CA ASN A 428 31.54 32.77 15.64
C ASN A 428 31.96 33.56 14.42
N LYS A 429 31.17 34.54 14.02
CA LYS A 429 31.61 35.71 13.29
C LYS A 429 30.63 36.84 13.54
N ASP A 430 31.21 37.90 13.88
CA ASP A 430 30.76 39.20 14.34
C ASP A 430 29.62 39.82 13.55
N VAL A 431 28.89 40.61 14.28
CA VAL A 431 27.86 41.57 13.91
C VAL A 431 28.31 42.48 12.75
N GLU A 432 27.57 42.49 11.66
CA GLU A 432 27.46 43.70 10.85
C GLU A 432 26.09 43.80 10.11
N VAL A 433 25.61 44.99 10.15
CA VAL A 433 24.39 45.67 9.81
C VAL A 433 23.75 45.33 8.45
N GLU A 434 22.41 45.37 8.45
CA GLU A 434 21.49 45.34 7.32
C GLU A 434 21.90 46.19 6.12
N SER A 435 21.75 45.67 4.93
CA SER A 435 21.33 46.48 3.78
C SER A 435 20.60 45.66 2.71
N VAL A 436 19.43 46.16 2.38
CA VAL A 436 18.54 45.79 1.28
C VAL A 436 19.28 45.82 -0.05
N LYS A 437 19.22 44.73 -0.85
CA LYS A 437 19.56 44.78 -2.28
C LYS A 437 18.59 44.08 -3.19
N LYS A 438 18.05 44.87 -4.09
CA LYS A 438 17.19 44.59 -5.24
C LYS A 438 17.76 43.53 -6.19
N ARG A 439 16.84 42.75 -6.76
CA ARG A 439 17.10 41.88 -7.91
C ARG A 439 17.62 42.65 -9.11
N LYS A 440 18.76 42.24 -9.67
CA LYS A 440 19.15 42.50 -11.06
C LYS A 440 19.53 41.18 -11.72
N ARG A 441 18.88 40.89 -12.86
CA ARG A 441 19.28 39.87 -13.80
C ARG A 441 20.57 40.31 -14.48
N SER A 442 21.59 39.44 -14.54
CA SER A 442 22.66 39.56 -15.54
C SER A 442 23.16 38.16 -15.87
N SER A 443 23.20 37.89 -17.16
CA SER A 443 23.87 36.79 -17.82
C SER A 443 25.37 36.81 -17.51
N GLY A 444 25.94 35.70 -17.10
CA GLY A 444 27.37 35.55 -16.90
C GLY A 444 27.78 34.11 -16.84
N GLU A 445 28.66 33.72 -17.73
CA GLU A 445 29.30 32.44 -17.87
C GLU A 445 29.86 31.90 -16.55
N LYS A 446 29.43 30.71 -16.13
CA LYS A 446 30.05 30.02 -15.00
C LYS A 446 31.09 29.02 -15.49
N LYS A 447 32.36 29.36 -15.26
CA LYS A 447 33.47 28.41 -15.28
C LYS A 447 33.18 27.26 -14.32
N ASN A 448 33.06 26.05 -14.88
CA ASN A 448 33.00 24.81 -14.11
C ASN A 448 34.34 24.54 -13.42
N GLN A 449 34.42 24.84 -12.15
CA GLN A 449 35.37 24.17 -11.27
C GLN A 449 34.70 22.90 -10.72
N THR A 450 35.11 21.75 -11.25
CA THR A 450 34.82 20.41 -10.72
C THR A 450 35.42 20.29 -9.31
N LYS A 451 34.58 20.54 -8.30
CA LYS A 451 34.87 20.05 -6.94
C LYS A 451 34.60 18.56 -6.96
N GLY A 452 35.68 17.77 -7.08
CA GLY A 452 35.66 16.35 -6.79
C GLY A 452 35.19 16.13 -5.35
N SER A 453 33.93 15.82 -5.15
CA SER A 453 33.48 15.19 -3.92
C SER A 453 33.94 13.75 -4.00
N SER A 454 34.97 13.38 -3.25
CA SER A 454 35.28 12.01 -2.89
C SER A 454 34.08 11.47 -2.09
N GLY A 455 33.03 11.04 -2.77
CA GLY A 455 31.89 10.37 -2.17
C GLY A 455 32.40 9.02 -1.65
N LYS A 456 32.51 8.85 -0.33
CA LYS A 456 32.67 7.52 0.26
C LYS A 456 31.58 6.64 -0.30
N GLU A 457 31.92 5.53 -0.93
CA GLU A 457 30.96 4.51 -1.32
C GLU A 457 30.12 4.14 -0.10
N LYS A 458 28.80 4.28 -0.21
CA LYS A 458 27.89 3.90 0.87
C LYS A 458 27.92 2.39 1.01
N LYS A 459 28.21 1.91 2.22
CA LYS A 459 28.14 0.49 2.52
C LYS A 459 26.69 -0.02 2.44
N PRO A 460 26.45 -1.31 2.18
CA PRO A 460 25.09 -1.87 2.14
C PRO A 460 24.25 -1.54 3.38
N GLU A 461 24.86 -1.51 4.56
CA GLU A 461 24.18 -1.19 5.82
C GLU A 461 23.64 0.25 5.85
N ASP A 462 24.16 1.17 5.04
CA ASP A 462 23.67 2.55 4.98
C ASP A 462 22.30 2.66 4.27
N TRP A 463 21.84 1.58 3.64
CA TRP A 463 20.49 1.50 3.06
C TRP A 463 19.39 1.29 4.09
N LEU A 464 19.69 0.71 5.26
CA LEU A 464 18.79 0.67 6.39
C LEU A 464 18.78 2.03 7.09
N LYS A 465 17.63 2.68 7.10
CA LYS A 465 17.43 4.05 7.63
C LYS A 465 16.91 4.06 9.05
N LYS A 466 16.40 2.93 9.52
CA LYS A 466 15.86 2.73 10.87
C LYS A 466 15.86 1.24 11.22
N ARG A 467 15.67 0.94 12.49
CA ARG A 467 15.18 -0.36 12.95
C ARG A 467 13.67 -0.29 12.98
N SER A 468 13.00 -1.02 12.10
CA SER A 468 11.54 -1.04 12.02
C SER A 468 10.92 -1.41 13.36
N ILE A 469 9.84 -0.71 13.75
CA ILE A 469 9.14 -0.95 15.01
C ILE A 469 8.58 -2.38 15.15
N PHE A 470 8.32 -3.04 14.03
CA PHE A 470 7.84 -4.42 14.02
C PHE A 470 8.82 -5.41 14.67
N PHE A 471 10.11 -5.09 14.74
CA PHE A 471 11.08 -5.89 15.49
C PHE A 471 10.89 -5.86 17.02
N LYS A 472 9.93 -5.10 17.54
CA LYS A 472 9.45 -5.25 18.92
C LYS A 472 8.56 -6.48 19.10
N LEU A 473 7.95 -6.99 18.03
CA LEU A 473 7.14 -8.20 18.03
C LEU A 473 8.05 -9.42 18.10
N PRO A 474 7.91 -10.32 19.09
CA PRO A 474 8.89 -11.36 19.38
C PRO A 474 9.07 -12.40 18.27
N TYR A 475 8.10 -12.51 17.37
CA TYR A 475 8.09 -13.46 16.26
C TYR A 475 8.59 -12.85 14.92
N TRP A 476 8.64 -11.51 14.80
CA TRP A 476 8.87 -10.82 13.53
C TRP A 476 10.19 -11.14 12.84
N GLU A 477 11.24 -11.35 13.62
CA GLU A 477 12.56 -11.72 13.12
C GLU A 477 12.55 -13.03 12.33
N HIS A 478 11.69 -13.96 12.75
CA HIS A 478 11.66 -15.32 12.22
C HIS A 478 10.62 -15.49 11.09
N ASN A 479 9.79 -14.49 10.83
CA ASN A 479 8.82 -14.56 9.74
C ASN A 479 9.54 -14.67 8.38
N LYS A 480 9.20 -15.71 7.61
CA LYS A 480 9.74 -15.93 6.26
C LYS A 480 9.37 -14.78 5.31
N LEU A 481 8.14 -14.28 5.41
CA LEU A 481 7.64 -13.12 4.70
C LEU A 481 7.29 -12.04 5.71
N ARG A 482 7.98 -10.89 5.68
CA ARG A 482 7.72 -9.75 6.59
C ARG A 482 7.03 -8.60 5.87
N HIS A 483 7.38 -8.41 4.61
CA HIS A 483 6.84 -7.34 3.77
C HIS A 483 6.57 -7.92 2.39
N ASN A 484 5.32 -7.97 2.00
CA ASN A 484 4.86 -8.48 0.71
C ASN A 484 4.75 -7.33 -0.29
N LEU A 485 5.16 -7.55 -1.53
CA LEU A 485 5.06 -6.57 -2.60
C LEU A 485 3.61 -6.41 -3.07
N ASP A 486 3.19 -5.18 -3.33
CA ASP A 486 1.92 -4.92 -4.00
C ASP A 486 2.05 -5.23 -5.49
N VAL A 487 1.53 -6.38 -5.90
CA VAL A 487 1.58 -6.88 -7.28
C VAL A 487 0.89 -5.91 -8.23
N MET A 488 -0.24 -5.32 -7.85
CA MET A 488 -0.98 -4.40 -8.73
C MET A 488 -0.20 -3.11 -9.02
N HIS A 489 0.46 -2.53 -8.03
CA HIS A 489 1.31 -1.36 -8.24
C HIS A 489 2.57 -1.70 -9.05
N LEU A 490 3.10 -2.90 -8.86
CA LEU A 490 4.26 -3.36 -9.62
C LEU A 490 3.89 -3.59 -11.08
N GLU A 491 2.78 -4.28 -11.35
CA GLU A 491 2.24 -4.49 -12.69
C GLU A 491 1.96 -3.17 -13.41
N LYS A 492 1.29 -2.21 -12.74
CA LYS A 492 1.10 -0.85 -13.24
C LYS A 492 2.41 -0.21 -13.69
N ASN A 493 3.44 -0.23 -12.83
CA ASN A 493 4.73 0.38 -13.14
C ASN A 493 5.41 -0.28 -14.35
N VAL A 494 5.28 -1.60 -14.49
CA VAL A 494 5.78 -2.36 -15.64
C VAL A 494 4.99 -2.01 -16.91
N CYS A 495 3.65 -1.97 -16.82
CA CYS A 495 2.77 -1.59 -17.91
C CYS A 495 3.06 -0.16 -18.41
N GLU A 496 3.16 0.81 -17.50
CA GLU A 496 3.49 2.20 -17.83
C GLU A 496 4.89 2.34 -18.49
N ASN A 497 5.90 1.57 -18.01
CA ASN A 497 7.21 1.54 -18.64
C ASN A 497 7.13 0.99 -20.06
N PHE A 498 6.36 -0.08 -20.24
CA PHE A 498 6.20 -0.75 -21.52
C PHE A 498 5.49 0.15 -22.53
N ILE A 499 4.29 0.62 -22.19
CA ILE A 499 3.47 1.50 -23.05
C ILE A 499 4.20 2.82 -23.31
N GLY A 500 4.79 3.42 -22.28
CA GLY A 500 5.55 4.67 -22.42
C GLY A 500 6.69 4.54 -23.41
N THR A 501 7.34 3.38 -23.47
CA THR A 501 8.46 3.12 -24.39
C THR A 501 7.99 2.70 -25.79
N LEU A 502 6.99 1.83 -25.91
CA LEU A 502 6.40 1.43 -27.19
C LEU A 502 5.81 2.62 -27.96
N LEU A 503 5.04 3.45 -27.27
CA LEU A 503 4.38 4.63 -27.85
C LEU A 503 5.28 5.87 -27.84
N ASP A 504 6.51 5.78 -27.36
CA ASP A 504 7.44 6.90 -27.21
C ASP A 504 6.77 8.14 -26.58
N ILE A 505 6.12 7.94 -25.42
CA ILE A 505 5.40 9.01 -24.74
C ILE A 505 6.39 9.91 -24.01
N LEU A 506 6.40 11.18 -24.35
CA LEU A 506 7.29 12.19 -23.75
C LEU A 506 7.15 12.18 -22.21
N GLY A 507 8.27 12.03 -21.51
CA GLY A 507 8.35 11.97 -20.05
C GLY A 507 8.03 10.60 -19.44
N LYS A 508 7.48 9.65 -20.20
CA LYS A 508 7.24 8.26 -19.78
C LYS A 508 8.19 7.27 -20.45
N THR A 509 8.58 7.52 -21.69
CA THR A 509 9.53 6.67 -22.43
C THR A 509 10.81 6.44 -21.65
N LYS A 510 11.33 5.21 -21.71
CA LYS A 510 12.64 4.85 -21.15
C LYS A 510 13.73 4.94 -22.21
N ASP A 511 13.35 5.20 -23.44
CA ASP A 511 14.26 5.39 -24.58
C ASP A 511 14.29 6.87 -24.97
N GLY A 512 15.46 7.43 -25.04
CA GLY A 512 15.68 8.81 -25.42
C GLY A 512 17.17 9.05 -25.64
N LEU A 513 17.55 10.22 -26.11
CA LEU A 513 18.93 10.54 -26.45
C LEU A 513 19.93 10.17 -25.33
N ASN A 514 19.61 10.53 -24.08
CA ASN A 514 20.46 10.20 -22.94
C ASN A 514 20.60 8.68 -22.71
N ALA A 515 19.51 7.92 -22.89
CA ALA A 515 19.56 6.46 -22.79
C ALA A 515 20.45 5.83 -23.87
N ARG A 516 20.40 6.38 -25.09
CA ARG A 516 21.25 5.94 -26.21
C ARG A 516 22.70 6.36 -26.04
N LEU A 517 22.98 7.53 -25.47
CA LEU A 517 24.33 7.94 -25.08
C LEU A 517 24.91 7.10 -23.94
N ASP A 518 24.07 6.57 -23.03
CA ASP A 518 24.50 5.58 -22.04
C ASP A 518 24.91 4.26 -22.73
N LEU A 519 24.21 3.81 -23.79
CA LEU A 519 24.62 2.65 -24.60
C LEU A 519 25.99 2.85 -25.26
N VAL A 520 26.24 4.04 -25.81
CA VAL A 520 27.57 4.38 -26.36
C VAL A 520 28.65 4.25 -25.29
N GLN A 521 28.38 4.74 -24.09
CA GLN A 521 29.33 4.66 -22.96
C GLN A 521 29.56 3.21 -22.49
N LEU A 522 28.56 2.35 -22.59
CA LEU A 522 28.66 0.92 -22.25
C LEU A 522 29.32 0.09 -23.35
N GLY A 523 29.44 0.62 -24.57
CA GLY A 523 29.96 -0.11 -25.75
C GLY A 523 29.03 -1.25 -26.18
N ASP A 524 27.72 -1.09 -25.98
CA ASP A 524 26.70 -2.10 -26.26
C ASP A 524 25.77 -1.64 -27.39
N ARG A 525 25.32 -2.58 -28.26
CA ARG A 525 24.30 -2.38 -29.31
C ARG A 525 24.56 -1.15 -30.17
N GLU A 526 25.67 -1.16 -30.92
CA GLU A 526 26.11 -0.06 -31.79
C GLU A 526 25.05 0.41 -32.81
N ASN A 527 24.19 -0.52 -33.25
CA ASN A 527 23.06 -0.21 -34.15
C ASN A 527 21.99 0.71 -33.52
N LEU A 528 22.02 0.90 -32.23
CA LEU A 528 21.12 1.79 -31.48
C LEU A 528 21.81 3.11 -31.07
N HIS A 529 23.07 3.31 -31.40
CA HIS A 529 23.81 4.53 -31.06
C HIS A 529 23.24 5.75 -31.79
N PRO A 530 23.24 6.94 -31.22
CA PRO A 530 22.81 8.16 -31.89
C PRO A 530 23.68 8.42 -33.14
N ILE A 531 23.03 8.84 -34.20
CA ILE A 531 23.68 9.24 -35.46
C ILE A 531 23.86 10.77 -35.43
N VAL A 532 25.06 11.23 -35.77
CA VAL A 532 25.37 12.66 -35.89
C VAL A 532 25.40 12.99 -37.37
N ASP A 533 24.57 13.93 -37.81
CA ASP A 533 24.56 14.41 -39.18
C ASP A 533 25.72 15.39 -39.47
N SER A 534 25.85 15.82 -40.74
CA SER A 534 26.89 16.76 -41.18
C SER A 534 26.81 18.14 -40.50
N GLU A 535 25.68 18.48 -39.91
CA GLU A 535 25.43 19.74 -39.18
C GLU A 535 25.65 19.60 -37.68
N GLY A 536 26.07 18.42 -37.19
CA GLY A 536 26.30 18.14 -35.75
C GLY A 536 25.02 17.87 -34.97
N LYS A 537 23.87 17.72 -35.62
CA LYS A 537 22.61 17.38 -34.96
C LYS A 537 22.54 15.86 -34.69
N GLN A 538 22.21 15.52 -33.49
CA GLN A 538 22.06 14.14 -33.06
C GLN A 538 20.63 13.63 -33.31
N SER A 539 20.50 12.48 -33.98
CA SER A 539 19.25 11.76 -34.18
C SER A 539 19.31 10.37 -33.54
N ILE A 540 18.16 9.83 -33.17
CA ILE A 540 18.04 8.50 -32.59
C ILE A 540 17.55 7.55 -33.69
N PRO A 541 18.28 6.45 -33.95
CA PRO A 541 17.83 5.45 -34.93
C PRO A 541 16.61 4.70 -34.38
N ASP A 542 15.77 4.21 -35.29
CA ASP A 542 14.59 3.39 -34.95
C ASP A 542 15.00 2.16 -34.16
N ALA A 543 14.14 1.80 -33.20
CA ALA A 543 14.34 0.63 -32.34
C ALA A 543 13.21 -0.38 -32.52
N PRO A 544 13.52 -1.68 -32.40
CA PRO A 544 12.51 -2.74 -32.54
C PRO A 544 11.41 -2.68 -31.50
N PHE A 545 11.59 -1.94 -30.40
CA PHE A 545 10.65 -1.74 -29.30
C PHE A 545 9.94 -0.38 -29.33
N THR A 546 10.05 0.41 -30.39
CA THR A 546 9.36 1.69 -30.56
C THR A 546 8.44 1.63 -31.77
N MET A 547 7.17 1.99 -31.62
CA MET A 547 6.19 2.00 -32.69
C MET A 547 6.36 3.23 -33.60
N THR A 548 6.28 3.00 -34.90
CA THR A 548 6.17 4.07 -35.90
C THR A 548 4.81 4.81 -35.75
N ARG A 549 4.71 6.00 -36.32
CA ARG A 549 3.47 6.77 -36.33
C ARG A 549 2.32 5.98 -36.96
N ALA A 550 2.56 5.32 -38.10
CA ALA A 550 1.56 4.50 -38.76
C ALA A 550 1.04 3.34 -37.89
N GLN A 551 1.93 2.69 -37.16
CA GLN A 551 1.55 1.61 -36.22
C GLN A 551 0.70 2.14 -35.04
N LYS A 552 1.04 3.31 -34.49
CA LYS A 552 0.27 3.96 -33.43
C LYS A 552 -1.13 4.36 -33.90
N GLU A 553 -1.26 4.80 -35.15
CA GLU A 553 -2.53 5.16 -35.81
C GLU A 553 -3.45 3.95 -36.05
N ILE A 554 -2.91 2.74 -36.03
CA ILE A 554 -3.69 1.49 -36.04
C ILE A 554 -4.07 1.10 -34.60
N LEU A 555 -3.15 1.17 -33.64
CA LEU A 555 -3.34 0.72 -32.27
C LEU A 555 -4.33 1.63 -31.49
N CYS A 556 -4.16 2.94 -31.59
CA CYS A 556 -4.94 3.88 -30.78
C CYS A 556 -6.44 3.81 -31.02
N PRO A 557 -6.95 3.71 -32.29
CA PRO A 557 -8.39 3.51 -32.55
C PRO A 557 -8.91 2.19 -31.98
N VAL A 558 -8.14 1.11 -31.98
CA VAL A 558 -8.54 -0.17 -31.40
C VAL A 558 -8.80 -0.01 -29.90
N ILE A 559 -7.89 0.66 -29.18
CA ILE A 559 -8.06 0.89 -27.73
C ILE A 559 -9.17 1.91 -27.46
N GLN A 560 -9.32 2.95 -28.30
CA GLN A 560 -10.37 3.96 -28.15
C GLN A 560 -11.78 3.40 -28.34
N ASN A 561 -11.96 2.46 -29.26
CA ASN A 561 -13.24 1.86 -29.57
C ASN A 561 -13.53 0.60 -28.72
N LEU A 562 -12.65 0.26 -27.78
CA LEU A 562 -12.84 -0.90 -26.93
C LEU A 562 -14.04 -0.69 -26.02
N GLN A 563 -14.98 -1.62 -26.07
CA GLN A 563 -16.10 -1.72 -25.14
C GLN A 563 -15.84 -2.85 -24.17
N THR A 564 -15.67 -2.51 -22.91
CA THR A 564 -15.54 -3.50 -21.82
C THR A 564 -16.90 -3.70 -21.16
N PRO A 565 -17.19 -4.92 -20.63
CA PRO A 565 -18.37 -5.15 -19.82
C PRO A 565 -18.43 -4.18 -18.63
N ASP A 566 -19.65 -3.87 -18.16
CA ASP A 566 -19.85 -3.02 -17.00
C ASP A 566 -19.11 -3.58 -15.77
N GLY A 567 -18.40 -2.72 -15.06
CA GLY A 567 -17.61 -3.09 -13.88
C GLY A 567 -16.29 -3.81 -14.16
N TYR A 568 -15.97 -4.16 -15.42
CA TYR A 568 -14.72 -4.86 -15.78
C TYR A 568 -13.51 -3.91 -15.81
N ALA A 569 -13.67 -2.72 -16.35
CA ALA A 569 -12.64 -1.69 -16.37
C ALA A 569 -13.26 -0.30 -16.30
N SER A 570 -12.47 0.71 -15.93
CA SER A 570 -12.88 2.09 -16.17
C SER A 570 -12.89 2.35 -17.69
N ASN A 571 -13.44 3.49 -18.11
CA ASN A 571 -13.50 3.81 -19.53
C ASN A 571 -12.09 4.14 -20.08
N ILE A 572 -11.34 3.09 -20.48
CA ILE A 572 -9.99 3.20 -21.04
C ILE A 572 -9.99 4.07 -22.31
N SER A 573 -11.09 4.10 -23.07
CA SER A 573 -11.21 4.90 -24.30
C SER A 573 -10.96 6.40 -24.05
N ARG A 574 -11.32 6.91 -22.87
CA ARG A 574 -11.07 8.30 -22.47
C ARG A 574 -9.59 8.63 -22.24
N CYS A 575 -8.78 7.61 -22.05
CA CYS A 575 -7.33 7.76 -21.82
C CYS A 575 -6.55 7.88 -23.13
N VAL A 576 -7.17 7.64 -24.29
CA VAL A 576 -6.56 7.68 -25.60
C VAL A 576 -6.58 9.10 -26.16
N ASN A 577 -5.40 9.64 -26.44
CA ASN A 577 -5.26 10.89 -27.20
C ASN A 577 -4.94 10.54 -28.66
N MET A 578 -5.94 10.68 -29.53
CA MET A 578 -5.80 10.36 -30.96
C MET A 578 -4.86 11.29 -31.73
N LYS A 579 -4.77 12.57 -31.33
CA LYS A 579 -3.91 13.55 -31.99
C LYS A 579 -2.43 13.18 -31.84
N ASP A 580 -2.03 12.82 -30.63
CA ASP A 580 -0.64 12.52 -30.30
C ASP A 580 -0.38 11.01 -30.29
N CYS A 581 -1.41 10.17 -30.47
CA CYS A 581 -1.35 8.70 -30.36
C CYS A 581 -0.69 8.26 -29.03
N THR A 582 -1.22 8.75 -27.92
CA THR A 582 -0.69 8.47 -26.58
C THR A 582 -1.80 8.03 -25.62
N LEU A 583 -1.41 7.35 -24.54
CA LEU A 583 -2.28 6.94 -23.46
C LEU A 583 -1.94 7.72 -22.18
N ASN A 584 -2.95 8.39 -21.59
CA ASN A 584 -2.75 9.22 -20.40
C ASN A 584 -3.91 9.06 -19.41
N GLY A 585 -3.59 9.05 -18.10
CA GLY A 585 -4.60 9.05 -17.04
C GLY A 585 -5.20 7.67 -16.74
N LEU A 586 -4.53 6.58 -17.12
CA LEU A 586 -4.88 5.23 -16.71
C LEU A 586 -4.88 5.10 -15.18
N LYS A 587 -5.81 4.35 -14.64
CA LYS A 587 -5.83 3.89 -13.24
C LYS A 587 -5.08 2.55 -13.14
N SER A 588 -4.66 2.14 -11.94
CA SER A 588 -3.94 0.88 -11.76
C SER A 588 -4.68 -0.34 -12.31
N HIS A 589 -6.02 -0.36 -12.17
CA HIS A 589 -6.83 -1.43 -12.73
C HIS A 589 -6.91 -1.39 -14.26
N ASP A 590 -6.88 -0.19 -14.86
CA ASP A 590 -6.84 -0.07 -16.33
C ASP A 590 -5.52 -0.61 -16.89
N ASP A 591 -4.38 -0.36 -16.20
CA ASP A 591 -3.08 -0.91 -16.56
C ASP A 591 -3.07 -2.44 -16.50
N HIS A 592 -3.72 -3.03 -15.49
CA HIS A 592 -3.90 -4.46 -15.34
C HIS A 592 -4.66 -5.07 -16.54
N VAL A 593 -5.86 -4.57 -16.84
CA VAL A 593 -6.66 -5.02 -17.98
C VAL A 593 -5.93 -4.81 -19.30
N LEU A 594 -5.26 -3.68 -19.44
CA LEU A 594 -4.51 -3.34 -20.65
C LEU A 594 -3.36 -4.30 -20.90
N LEU A 595 -2.55 -4.60 -19.88
CA LEU A 595 -1.39 -5.50 -20.01
C LEU A 595 -1.81 -6.95 -20.19
N GLN A 596 -2.77 -7.44 -19.42
CA GLN A 596 -3.12 -8.86 -19.39
C GLN A 596 -4.00 -9.28 -20.56
N ASP A 597 -4.94 -8.45 -20.99
CA ASP A 597 -5.97 -8.86 -21.94
C ASP A 597 -5.91 -8.12 -23.28
N ILE A 598 -5.66 -6.79 -23.26
CA ILE A 598 -5.81 -5.95 -24.45
C ILE A 598 -4.55 -5.94 -25.33
N LEU A 599 -3.38 -5.62 -24.74
CA LEU A 599 -2.13 -5.44 -25.50
C LEU A 599 -1.74 -6.70 -26.30
N PRO A 600 -1.82 -7.93 -25.74
CA PRO A 600 -1.46 -9.13 -26.47
C PRO A 600 -2.27 -9.32 -27.77
N VAL A 601 -3.51 -8.83 -27.80
CA VAL A 601 -4.40 -8.94 -28.96
C VAL A 601 -4.24 -7.74 -29.89
N ALA A 602 -4.27 -6.52 -29.35
CA ALA A 602 -4.25 -5.29 -30.13
C ALA A 602 -2.96 -5.09 -30.92
N LEU A 603 -1.81 -5.51 -30.37
CA LEU A 603 -0.53 -5.38 -31.04
C LEU A 603 -0.32 -6.37 -32.19
N ARG A 604 -1.06 -7.49 -32.26
CA ARG A 604 -0.88 -8.51 -33.30
C ARG A 604 -1.02 -7.98 -34.72
N SER A 605 -1.94 -7.06 -34.92
CA SER A 605 -2.26 -6.50 -36.26
C SER A 605 -1.38 -5.33 -36.68
N CYS A 606 -0.68 -4.70 -35.73
CA CYS A 606 0.04 -3.45 -36.04
C CYS A 606 1.53 -3.47 -35.66
N TYR A 607 2.01 -4.52 -34.97
CA TYR A 607 3.36 -4.54 -34.46
C TYR A 607 4.19 -5.71 -35.06
N PRO A 608 5.25 -5.42 -35.85
CA PRO A 608 5.97 -6.44 -36.65
C PRO A 608 7.00 -7.24 -35.83
N SER A 609 7.49 -6.72 -34.69
CA SER A 609 8.54 -7.38 -33.91
C SER A 609 8.02 -8.62 -33.18
N LYS A 610 8.33 -9.80 -33.68
CA LYS A 610 7.96 -11.09 -33.05
C LYS A 610 8.59 -11.24 -31.67
N GLU A 611 9.80 -10.72 -31.45
CA GLU A 611 10.51 -10.80 -30.17
C GLU A 611 9.82 -9.96 -29.09
N VAL A 612 9.46 -8.72 -29.42
CA VAL A 612 8.71 -7.85 -28.50
C VAL A 612 7.31 -8.40 -28.24
N MET A 613 6.63 -8.92 -29.26
CA MET A 613 5.33 -9.57 -29.11
C MET A 613 5.40 -10.78 -28.19
N LYS A 614 6.45 -11.60 -28.29
CA LYS A 614 6.68 -12.71 -27.36
C LYS A 614 6.77 -12.21 -25.91
N ILE A 615 7.52 -11.13 -25.66
CA ILE A 615 7.67 -10.55 -24.33
C ILE A 615 6.32 -10.05 -23.80
N VAL A 616 5.52 -9.34 -24.62
CA VAL A 616 4.19 -8.87 -24.23
C VAL A 616 3.30 -10.03 -23.78
N VAL A 617 3.23 -11.10 -24.58
CA VAL A 617 2.42 -12.28 -24.27
C VAL A 617 2.93 -12.98 -23.01
N GLN A 618 4.24 -13.08 -22.83
CA GLN A 618 4.84 -13.70 -21.64
C GLN A 618 4.54 -12.88 -20.37
N LEU A 619 4.64 -11.55 -20.44
CA LEU A 619 4.30 -10.67 -19.32
C LEU A 619 2.81 -10.72 -18.99
N ALA A 620 1.94 -10.70 -20.00
CA ALA A 620 0.50 -10.86 -19.82
C ALA A 620 0.15 -12.16 -19.10
N ASN A 621 0.70 -13.28 -19.57
CA ASN A 621 0.50 -14.59 -18.97
C ASN A 621 1.08 -14.66 -17.54
N PHE A 622 2.24 -14.04 -17.32
CA PHE A 622 2.87 -13.98 -16.00
C PHE A 622 1.95 -13.31 -14.96
N PHE A 623 1.49 -12.10 -15.22
CA PHE A 623 0.61 -11.41 -14.30
C PHE A 623 -0.77 -12.07 -14.17
N LYS A 624 -1.32 -12.60 -15.26
CA LYS A 624 -2.59 -13.31 -15.25
C LYS A 624 -2.56 -14.56 -14.36
N MET A 625 -1.48 -15.34 -14.44
CA MET A 625 -1.30 -16.51 -13.59
C MET A 625 -1.03 -16.11 -12.13
N LEU A 626 -0.20 -15.09 -11.90
CA LEU A 626 0.16 -14.62 -10.58
C LEU A 626 -1.06 -14.08 -9.81
N CYS A 627 -1.96 -13.37 -10.51
CA CYS A 627 -3.19 -12.78 -9.96
C CYS A 627 -4.38 -13.75 -10.00
N SER A 628 -4.19 -15.02 -10.32
CA SER A 628 -5.26 -16.00 -10.35
C SER A 628 -5.76 -16.32 -8.95
N LYS A 629 -7.10 -16.50 -8.81
CA LYS A 629 -7.73 -16.87 -7.53
C LYS A 629 -7.29 -18.24 -7.00
N VAL A 630 -6.86 -19.12 -7.90
CA VAL A 630 -6.36 -20.48 -7.57
C VAL A 630 -5.05 -20.67 -8.32
N VAL A 631 -3.99 -20.92 -7.58
CA VAL A 631 -2.64 -21.08 -8.13
C VAL A 631 -2.14 -22.49 -7.81
N ASP A 632 -1.64 -23.18 -8.83
CA ASP A 632 -1.02 -24.48 -8.68
C ASP A 632 0.48 -24.32 -8.42
N LEU A 633 1.00 -24.96 -7.37
CA LEU A 633 2.42 -24.89 -7.02
C LEU A 633 3.33 -25.40 -8.14
N SER A 634 2.92 -26.44 -8.88
CA SER A 634 3.71 -26.98 -10.00
C SER A 634 3.81 -26.01 -11.17
N GLU A 635 2.82 -25.15 -11.37
CA GLU A 635 2.83 -24.11 -12.40
C GLU A 635 3.67 -22.90 -11.99
N LEU A 636 3.83 -22.65 -10.68
CA LEU A 636 4.66 -21.56 -10.18
C LEU A 636 6.15 -21.73 -10.52
N ASP A 637 6.67 -22.96 -10.48
CA ASP A 637 8.06 -23.23 -10.86
C ASP A 637 8.29 -22.93 -12.34
N LYS A 638 7.39 -23.36 -13.21
CA LYS A 638 7.42 -23.03 -14.65
C LYS A 638 7.29 -21.53 -14.89
N LEU A 639 6.45 -20.86 -14.11
CA LEU A 639 6.26 -19.42 -14.17
C LEU A 639 7.54 -18.67 -13.79
N GLN A 640 8.25 -19.16 -12.75
CA GLN A 640 9.55 -18.61 -12.34
C GLN A 640 10.60 -18.75 -13.46
N GLU A 641 10.69 -19.92 -14.08
CA GLU A 641 11.60 -20.10 -15.21
C GLU A 641 11.22 -19.19 -16.39
N SER A 642 9.93 -19.07 -16.68
CA SER A 642 9.42 -18.24 -17.78
C SER A 642 9.72 -16.76 -17.54
N ILE A 643 9.49 -16.21 -16.34
CA ILE A 643 9.77 -14.79 -16.07
C ILE A 643 11.26 -14.48 -16.09
N VAL A 644 12.11 -15.37 -15.60
CA VAL A 644 13.56 -15.22 -15.69
C VAL A 644 14.03 -15.17 -17.14
N MET A 645 13.52 -16.06 -17.99
CA MET A 645 13.80 -16.04 -19.43
C MET A 645 13.30 -14.74 -20.08
N THR A 646 12.09 -14.31 -19.74
CA THR A 646 11.50 -13.08 -20.26
C THR A 646 12.35 -11.87 -19.90
N LEU A 647 12.79 -11.75 -18.63
CA LEU A 647 13.68 -10.68 -18.19
C LEU A 647 15.03 -10.69 -18.92
N CYS A 648 15.60 -11.87 -19.17
CA CYS A 648 16.81 -12.01 -19.97
C CYS A 648 16.58 -11.60 -21.45
N ASP A 649 15.46 -12.00 -22.05
CA ASP A 649 15.09 -11.57 -23.42
C ASP A 649 14.87 -10.05 -23.47
N MET A 650 14.29 -9.45 -22.43
CA MET A 650 14.15 -7.99 -22.30
C MET A 650 15.53 -7.30 -22.23
N GLU A 651 16.49 -7.84 -21.44
CA GLU A 651 17.85 -7.28 -21.36
C GLU A 651 18.56 -7.23 -22.71
N ARG A 652 18.25 -8.17 -23.63
CA ARG A 652 18.79 -8.20 -24.99
C ARG A 652 18.18 -7.14 -25.92
N ILE A 653 16.92 -6.76 -25.68
CA ILE A 653 16.13 -5.93 -26.59
C ILE A 653 16.07 -4.48 -26.12
N PHE A 654 15.67 -4.24 -24.87
CA PHE A 654 15.44 -2.90 -24.35
C PHE A 654 16.72 -2.24 -23.85
N VAL A 655 16.74 -0.91 -23.90
CA VAL A 655 17.85 -0.11 -23.34
C VAL A 655 17.97 -0.27 -21.82
N PRO A 656 19.17 -0.15 -21.23
CA PRO A 656 19.37 -0.32 -19.78
C PRO A 656 18.47 0.56 -18.90
N SER A 657 18.13 1.75 -19.38
CA SER A 657 17.22 2.68 -18.68
C SER A 657 15.79 2.15 -18.49
N PHE A 658 15.41 1.09 -19.21
CA PHE A 658 14.13 0.39 -19.06
C PHE A 658 14.06 -0.40 -17.74
N PHE A 659 15.21 -0.91 -17.27
CA PHE A 659 15.30 -1.79 -16.10
C PHE A 659 15.24 -1.00 -14.81
N THR A 660 14.07 -0.47 -14.49
CA THR A 660 13.76 0.12 -13.19
C THR A 660 13.72 -0.96 -12.11
N VAL A 661 13.70 -0.56 -10.84
CA VAL A 661 13.56 -1.53 -9.75
C VAL A 661 12.25 -2.34 -9.87
N SER A 662 11.16 -1.75 -10.35
CA SER A 662 9.88 -2.47 -10.56
C SER A 662 10.01 -3.60 -11.59
N VAL A 663 10.79 -3.40 -12.66
CA VAL A 663 11.07 -4.47 -13.63
C VAL A 663 11.88 -5.58 -12.99
N HIS A 664 12.90 -5.24 -12.19
CA HIS A 664 13.70 -6.23 -11.47
C HIS A 664 12.88 -7.03 -10.47
N LEU A 665 11.96 -6.39 -9.75
CA LEU A 665 11.18 -7.05 -8.69
C LEU A 665 10.29 -8.19 -9.20
N MET A 666 9.95 -8.24 -10.49
CA MET A 666 9.18 -9.36 -11.07
C MET A 666 9.82 -10.72 -10.81
N VAL A 667 11.16 -10.80 -10.70
CA VAL A 667 11.86 -12.05 -10.44
C VAL A 667 11.58 -12.64 -9.05
N HIS A 668 11.09 -11.82 -8.10
CA HIS A 668 10.79 -12.23 -6.72
C HIS A 668 9.32 -12.58 -6.47
N LEU A 669 8.40 -12.15 -7.36
CA LEU A 669 6.97 -12.27 -7.11
C LEU A 669 6.47 -13.72 -6.98
N VAL A 670 7.05 -14.63 -7.75
CA VAL A 670 6.65 -16.05 -7.69
C VAL A 670 6.97 -16.64 -6.33
N GLU A 671 8.14 -16.31 -5.77
CA GLU A 671 8.53 -16.78 -4.44
C GLU A 671 7.63 -16.15 -3.35
N GLU A 672 7.26 -14.87 -3.50
CA GLU A 672 6.32 -14.24 -2.58
C GLU A 672 4.93 -14.87 -2.60
N VAL A 673 4.45 -15.32 -3.77
CA VAL A 673 3.18 -16.07 -3.86
C VAL A 673 3.28 -17.45 -3.22
N LYS A 674 4.40 -18.15 -3.34
CA LYS A 674 4.62 -19.42 -2.61
C LYS A 674 4.58 -19.22 -1.10
N LEU A 675 5.19 -18.13 -0.63
CA LEU A 675 5.24 -17.79 0.79
C LEU A 675 3.89 -17.27 1.32
N GLY A 676 3.29 -16.31 0.64
CA GLY A 676 2.12 -15.56 1.12
C GLY A 676 0.77 -16.08 0.63
N GLY A 677 0.76 -16.98 -0.35
CA GLY A 677 -0.46 -17.36 -1.07
C GLY A 677 -0.90 -16.29 -2.08
N PRO A 678 -2.01 -16.51 -2.80
CA PRO A 678 -2.56 -15.52 -3.72
C PRO A 678 -3.06 -14.30 -2.94
N VAL A 679 -2.83 -13.14 -3.52
CA VAL A 679 -3.14 -11.82 -2.89
C VAL A 679 -4.45 -11.28 -3.43
#